data_30c6006f61116d50d18625ff8aa78105
#
_entry.id   30c6006f61116d50d18625ff8aa78105
#
_cell.length_a   1.000
_cell.length_b   1.000
_cell.length_c   1.000
_cell.angle_alpha   90.00
_cell.angle_beta   90.00
_cell.angle_gamma   90.00
#
_symmetry.space_group_name_H-M   'P 1'
#
loop_
_entity.id
_entity.type
_entity.pdbx_description
1 polymer ?
#
loop_
_entity_poly.entity_id
_entity_poly.type
_entity_poly.pdbx_seq_one_letter_code
_entity_poly.pdbx_strand_id
1 'polypeptide(L)'
;VFIFISSFPIAYYSSRYNIDMDLLTRGAGFGYVGSTITSLVYATFTFIFFALEGAIMAQALLLLAGIPLVLGYLISSIVIIPITFMGVTMINRVQLISQPIWVAMQLLPFAYILYEDPETIQRWTGFVGAQAGGDHFNLLSFGSALGILFALSIQIGEQVDYLRFLPDKNEKNRVSWWMAVIFAGPGWILVGGLKILFGSFLAVLVISVGLPRTTALEPVHMYLQAYEYVSADPGIVLVAATVFVIISQIKINVTNAYAGSLAWSNFFSRVTLYHPGRVVWLLFNIMISLLLMMLGVFDTLDVVLAIYSVIAAAWVGAIFADLAILKPLGVSPSFTEFKRAYLPDFNPVGCGAMALASLVSFVVFAGFFGELAQAYAAPLAFVIALVTAVVIGIATRGRYYIARPSVTLPGHEQATIQCELCGFAYERPDMAHCPFYQRPICSLCCSLESHCHDICKAPQAAGDTGSRLRFGRLRNKIAPNTVKRLVKAAGVFLALTVVVAAAILITYRLIEPHPETTPLNSGFILIGVFLALLPLLAVGTWWIVLSHESRELAERDLLTSMEKLAKAQKDLAANERLAAIGEVTATVSHELRNPLGTLVNSADVLRRSVTGKETETLTELDRLQRNAWRCVKIIDDLLDFSRNYSFHAAEIELDGWVTRTLGDIDPAMRERLVLDLRSEGTILADSERLRQAFVNILNNALQATDLGREDASITVSTYVDDGEVVLDVTDKGVGMTDDIQLRIFEPLFSTKAFGVGLGMPLVRRIVEHMDGKVSVVSKLGVGTTIRCRLPLVGTLKK
;
A
#
# COMPACT_ATOMS: atom_id res chain seq x y z
N VAL A 1 -22.80 30.22 -2.26
CA VAL A 1 -21.55 30.89 -2.68
C VAL A 1 -20.37 30.29 -1.94
N PHE A 2 -20.38 30.24 -0.61
CA PHE A 2 -19.26 29.73 0.21
C PHE A 2 -18.89 28.29 -0.15
N ILE A 3 -19.85 27.34 -0.13
CA ILE A 3 -19.59 25.94 -0.47
C ILE A 3 -19.12 25.79 -1.94
N PHE A 4 -19.60 26.63 -2.85
CA PHE A 4 -19.13 26.66 -4.24
C PHE A 4 -17.64 27.00 -4.32
N ILE A 5 -17.23 28.06 -3.63
CA ILE A 5 -15.82 28.52 -3.61
C ILE A 5 -14.92 27.47 -2.96
N SER A 6 -15.34 26.90 -1.82
CA SER A 6 -14.54 25.92 -1.09
C SER A 6 -14.42 24.58 -1.81
N SER A 7 -15.44 24.18 -2.58
CA SER A 7 -15.42 22.93 -3.33
C SER A 7 -14.61 22.99 -4.62
N PHE A 8 -14.41 24.16 -5.20
CA PHE A 8 -13.73 24.32 -6.49
C PHE A 8 -12.28 23.80 -6.51
N PRO A 9 -11.38 24.15 -5.58
CA PRO A 9 -10.02 23.59 -5.57
C PRO A 9 -10.03 22.08 -5.33
N ILE A 10 -10.94 21.56 -4.51
CA ILE A 10 -11.10 20.12 -4.26
C ILE A 10 -11.47 19.39 -5.57
N ALA A 11 -12.46 19.90 -6.31
CA ALA A 11 -12.87 19.38 -7.61
C ALA A 11 -11.71 19.40 -8.63
N TYR A 12 -10.96 20.51 -8.66
CA TYR A 12 -9.83 20.67 -9.58
C TYR A 12 -8.70 19.65 -9.33
N TYR A 13 -8.25 19.52 -8.07
CA TYR A 13 -7.15 18.63 -7.74
C TYR A 13 -7.54 17.15 -7.85
N SER A 14 -8.77 16.79 -7.47
CA SER A 14 -9.31 15.44 -7.67
C SER A 14 -9.34 15.03 -9.15
N SER A 15 -9.90 15.91 -10.01
CA SER A 15 -9.98 15.66 -11.45
C SER A 15 -8.60 15.64 -12.14
N ARG A 16 -7.66 16.45 -11.65
CA ARG A 16 -6.32 16.54 -12.23
C ARG A 16 -5.45 15.32 -11.95
N TYR A 17 -5.62 14.72 -10.76
CA TYR A 17 -4.79 13.61 -10.31
C TYR A 17 -5.55 12.27 -10.27
N ASN A 18 -6.83 12.25 -10.66
CA ASN A 18 -7.71 11.08 -10.70
C ASN A 18 -7.76 10.33 -9.35
N ILE A 19 -7.81 11.09 -8.24
CA ILE A 19 -7.77 10.58 -6.87
C ILE A 19 -9.09 10.79 -6.13
N ASP A 20 -9.43 9.86 -5.24
CA ASP A 20 -10.58 9.95 -4.35
C ASP A 20 -10.36 10.93 -3.19
N MET A 21 -11.41 11.16 -2.40
CA MET A 21 -11.37 12.12 -1.30
C MET A 21 -10.36 11.75 -0.22
N ASP A 22 -10.18 10.46 0.05
CA ASP A 22 -9.21 9.99 1.03
C ASP A 22 -7.76 10.24 0.57
N LEU A 23 -7.46 9.89 -0.69
CA LEU A 23 -6.15 10.12 -1.29
C LEU A 23 -5.82 11.62 -1.38
N LEU A 24 -6.83 12.45 -1.73
CA LEU A 24 -6.68 13.90 -1.75
C LEU A 24 -6.33 14.45 -0.37
N THR A 25 -7.04 14.00 0.65
CA THR A 25 -6.87 14.45 2.04
C THR A 25 -5.50 14.09 2.61
N ARG A 26 -4.96 12.91 2.26
CA ARG A 26 -3.59 12.52 2.65
C ARG A 26 -2.56 13.58 2.28
N GLY A 27 -2.62 14.02 1.01
CA GLY A 27 -1.70 15.03 0.47
C GLY A 27 -2.06 16.47 0.82
N ALA A 28 -3.31 16.73 1.23
CA ALA A 28 -3.80 18.05 1.63
C ALA A 28 -3.64 18.32 3.13
N GLY A 29 -2.47 17.98 3.68
CA GLY A 29 -2.08 18.38 5.02
C GLY A 29 -2.52 17.45 6.17
N PHE A 30 -3.07 16.26 5.92
CA PHE A 30 -3.43 15.31 7.00
C PHE A 30 -2.39 14.22 7.23
N GLY A 31 -1.67 13.80 6.21
CA GLY A 31 -0.74 12.68 6.27
C GLY A 31 -1.45 11.33 6.11
N TYR A 32 -0.67 10.24 6.16
CA TYR A 32 -1.19 8.91 5.85
C TYR A 32 -2.17 8.37 6.91
N VAL A 33 -1.79 8.40 8.19
CA VAL A 33 -2.64 7.95 9.30
C VAL A 33 -3.67 9.03 9.69
N GLY A 34 -3.27 10.30 9.62
CA GLY A 34 -4.16 11.43 9.94
C GLY A 34 -5.40 11.48 9.05
N SER A 35 -5.29 11.10 7.78
CA SER A 35 -6.46 11.01 6.88
C SER A 35 -7.44 9.88 7.25
N THR A 36 -7.09 8.97 8.17
CA THR A 36 -8.04 7.99 8.70
C THR A 36 -9.19 8.66 9.47
N ILE A 37 -8.89 9.78 10.15
CA ILE A 37 -9.91 10.58 10.85
C ILE A 37 -10.90 11.15 9.84
N THR A 38 -10.42 11.69 8.73
CA THR A 38 -11.27 12.27 7.69
C THR A 38 -12.08 11.20 6.95
N SER A 39 -11.53 10.01 6.75
CA SER A 39 -12.30 8.87 6.20
C SER A 39 -13.42 8.45 7.15
N LEU A 40 -13.18 8.46 8.46
CA LEU A 40 -14.22 8.18 9.46
C LEU A 40 -15.32 9.24 9.43
N VAL A 41 -14.94 10.53 9.38
CA VAL A 41 -15.91 11.64 9.26
C VAL A 41 -16.75 11.48 8.01
N TYR A 42 -16.14 11.19 6.87
CA TYR A 42 -16.87 10.99 5.61
C TYR A 42 -17.75 9.73 5.64
N ALA A 43 -17.28 8.63 6.21
CA ALA A 43 -18.06 7.42 6.38
C ALA A 43 -19.29 7.63 7.28
N THR A 44 -19.13 8.35 8.40
CA THR A 44 -20.26 8.65 9.31
C THR A 44 -21.34 9.49 8.64
N PHE A 45 -20.94 10.45 7.81
CA PHE A 45 -21.87 11.22 7.00
C PHE A 45 -22.72 10.29 6.12
N THR A 46 -22.09 9.40 5.37
CA THR A 46 -22.79 8.58 4.37
C THR A 46 -23.84 7.66 4.99
N PHE A 47 -23.60 7.08 6.17
CA PHE A 47 -24.60 6.22 6.78
C PHE A 47 -25.73 7.02 7.48
N ILE A 48 -25.43 8.22 8.01
CA ILE A 48 -26.45 9.10 8.58
C ILE A 48 -27.41 9.54 7.48
N PHE A 49 -26.89 10.06 6.36
CA PHE A 49 -27.72 10.49 5.25
C PHE A 49 -28.47 9.33 4.58
N PHE A 50 -27.83 8.16 4.44
CA PHE A 50 -28.54 6.96 3.99
C PHE A 50 -29.73 6.62 4.89
N ALA A 51 -29.56 6.73 6.21
CA ALA A 51 -30.64 6.45 7.16
C ALA A 51 -31.79 7.47 7.04
N LEU A 52 -31.47 8.76 6.91
CA LEU A 52 -32.46 9.81 6.72
C LEU A 52 -33.27 9.61 5.44
N GLU A 53 -32.62 9.42 4.33
CA GLU A 53 -33.23 9.21 3.02
C GLU A 53 -33.99 7.87 2.96
N GLY A 54 -33.47 6.83 3.63
CA GLY A 54 -34.15 5.54 3.77
C GLY A 54 -35.43 5.63 4.60
N ALA A 55 -35.44 6.47 5.64
CA ALA A 55 -36.64 6.73 6.44
C ALA A 55 -37.74 7.45 5.62
N ILE A 56 -37.38 8.45 4.80
CA ILE A 56 -38.31 9.13 3.87
C ILE A 56 -38.88 8.13 2.86
N MET A 57 -38.07 7.23 2.33
CA MET A 57 -38.54 6.19 1.41
C MET A 57 -39.53 5.24 2.11
N ALA A 58 -39.28 4.88 3.36
CA ALA A 58 -40.20 4.03 4.13
C ALA A 58 -41.52 4.71 4.43
N GLN A 59 -41.53 6.02 4.70
CA GLN A 59 -42.78 6.81 4.81
C GLN A 59 -43.58 6.78 3.52
N ALA A 60 -42.92 6.91 2.34
CA ALA A 60 -43.61 6.79 1.04
C ALA A 60 -44.20 5.39 0.82
N LEU A 61 -43.52 4.32 1.25
CA LEU A 61 -44.00 2.94 1.18
C LEU A 61 -45.19 2.69 2.13
N LEU A 62 -45.16 3.31 3.31
CA LEU A 62 -46.28 3.25 4.26
C LEU A 62 -47.53 3.89 3.67
N LEU A 63 -47.42 5.06 3.08
CA LEU A 63 -48.54 5.78 2.47
C LEU A 63 -49.05 5.07 1.21
N LEU A 64 -48.17 4.57 0.35
CA LEU A 64 -48.55 3.93 -0.92
C LEU A 64 -49.20 2.56 -0.72
N ALA A 65 -48.66 1.73 0.13
CA ALA A 65 -48.98 0.29 0.23
C ALA A 65 -49.36 -0.16 1.66
N GLY A 66 -49.40 0.73 2.65
CA GLY A 66 -49.67 0.38 4.05
C GLY A 66 -48.57 -0.46 4.70
N ILE A 67 -47.34 -0.42 4.14
CA ILE A 67 -46.20 -1.19 4.63
C ILE A 67 -45.72 -0.59 5.95
N PRO A 68 -45.65 -1.35 7.08
CA PRO A 68 -45.17 -0.83 8.33
C PRO A 68 -43.74 -0.26 8.21
N LEU A 69 -43.44 0.85 8.91
CA LEU A 69 -42.14 1.56 8.82
C LEU A 69 -40.91 0.64 8.96
N VAL A 70 -40.96 -0.28 9.93
CA VAL A 70 -39.86 -1.24 10.13
C VAL A 70 -39.57 -2.08 8.88
N LEU A 71 -40.63 -2.56 8.20
CA LEU A 71 -40.48 -3.30 6.96
C LEU A 71 -40.08 -2.35 5.82
N GLY A 72 -40.58 -1.12 5.82
CA GLY A 72 -40.17 -0.05 4.89
C GLY A 72 -38.67 0.24 5.00
N TYR A 73 -38.11 0.34 6.21
CA TYR A 73 -36.67 0.53 6.42
C TYR A 73 -35.85 -0.63 5.84
N LEU A 74 -36.32 -1.87 6.02
CA LEU A 74 -35.66 -3.05 5.47
C LEU A 74 -35.66 -3.05 3.94
N ILE A 75 -36.83 -2.74 3.33
CA ILE A 75 -36.99 -2.65 1.87
C ILE A 75 -36.08 -1.55 1.31
N SER A 76 -36.09 -0.36 1.93
CA SER A 76 -35.24 0.78 1.55
C SER A 76 -33.76 0.43 1.57
N SER A 77 -33.34 -0.39 2.54
CA SER A 77 -31.95 -0.83 2.66
C SER A 77 -31.58 -1.88 1.61
N ILE A 78 -32.43 -2.90 1.40
CA ILE A 78 -32.13 -4.03 0.52
C ILE A 78 -32.13 -3.62 -0.97
N VAL A 79 -33.02 -2.74 -1.38
CA VAL A 79 -33.19 -2.34 -2.79
C VAL A 79 -31.93 -1.66 -3.36
N ILE A 80 -31.15 -1.03 -2.49
CA ILE A 80 -29.92 -0.31 -2.86
C ILE A 80 -28.73 -1.26 -3.11
N ILE A 81 -28.72 -2.42 -2.43
CA ILE A 81 -27.59 -3.36 -2.47
C ILE A 81 -27.22 -3.82 -3.88
N PRO A 82 -28.15 -4.34 -4.72
CA PRO A 82 -27.81 -4.83 -6.06
C PRO A 82 -27.21 -3.75 -6.96
N ILE A 83 -27.75 -2.54 -6.92
CA ILE A 83 -27.33 -1.41 -7.76
C ILE A 83 -25.89 -1.01 -7.38
N THR A 84 -25.65 -0.86 -6.08
CA THR A 84 -24.34 -0.43 -5.56
C THR A 84 -23.28 -1.53 -5.67
N PHE A 85 -23.69 -2.79 -5.54
CA PHE A 85 -22.81 -3.95 -5.72
C PHE A 85 -22.15 -3.97 -7.12
N MET A 86 -22.92 -3.69 -8.16
CA MET A 86 -22.44 -3.63 -9.55
C MET A 86 -21.51 -2.44 -9.83
N GLY A 87 -21.35 -1.52 -8.89
CA GLY A 87 -20.39 -0.43 -8.94
C GLY A 87 -20.83 0.77 -9.78
N VAL A 88 -19.86 1.70 -10.00
CA VAL A 88 -20.11 3.02 -10.61
C VAL A 88 -20.80 2.96 -11.97
N THR A 89 -20.51 1.96 -12.78
CA THR A 89 -21.11 1.81 -14.13
C THR A 89 -22.62 1.60 -14.05
N MET A 90 -23.08 0.76 -13.12
CA MET A 90 -24.52 0.53 -12.92
C MET A 90 -25.20 1.75 -12.30
N ILE A 91 -24.55 2.39 -11.34
CA ILE A 91 -25.01 3.63 -10.73
C ILE A 91 -25.24 4.69 -11.80
N ASN A 92 -24.27 4.90 -12.69
CA ASN A 92 -24.39 5.87 -13.79
C ASN A 92 -25.53 5.54 -14.74
N ARG A 93 -25.74 4.25 -15.07
CA ARG A 93 -26.88 3.84 -15.92
C ARG A 93 -28.23 4.15 -15.26
N VAL A 94 -28.37 3.81 -13.98
CA VAL A 94 -29.58 4.11 -13.20
C VAL A 94 -29.82 5.61 -13.14
N GLN A 95 -28.77 6.40 -12.88
CA GLN A 95 -28.85 7.86 -12.85
C GLN A 95 -29.28 8.44 -14.22
N LEU A 96 -28.70 8.02 -15.32
CA LEU A 96 -29.00 8.50 -16.67
C LEU A 96 -30.43 8.17 -17.11
N ILE A 97 -30.89 6.92 -16.86
CA ILE A 97 -32.23 6.48 -17.25
C ILE A 97 -33.30 7.19 -16.42
N SER A 98 -33.07 7.32 -15.10
CA SER A 98 -34.06 7.93 -14.20
C SER A 98 -34.07 9.46 -14.24
N GLN A 99 -33.00 10.12 -14.72
CA GLN A 99 -32.88 11.58 -14.68
C GLN A 99 -33.99 12.33 -15.43
N PRO A 100 -34.35 11.99 -16.70
CA PRO A 100 -35.43 12.67 -17.40
C PRO A 100 -36.78 12.53 -16.70
N ILE A 101 -37.06 11.30 -16.20
CA ILE A 101 -38.30 11.00 -15.48
C ILE A 101 -38.37 11.84 -14.20
N TRP A 102 -37.27 11.83 -13.44
CA TRP A 102 -37.18 12.57 -12.20
C TRP A 102 -37.36 14.08 -12.40
N VAL A 103 -36.69 14.66 -13.45
CA VAL A 103 -36.83 16.10 -13.77
C VAL A 103 -38.28 16.44 -14.15
N ALA A 104 -38.91 15.61 -14.97
CA ALA A 104 -40.30 15.80 -15.35
C ALA A 104 -41.25 15.77 -14.12
N MET A 105 -41.09 14.75 -13.27
CA MET A 105 -41.87 14.61 -12.05
C MET A 105 -41.59 15.71 -11.02
N GLN A 106 -40.38 16.26 -10.98
CA GLN A 106 -40.04 17.38 -10.12
C GLN A 106 -40.68 18.68 -10.58
N LEU A 107 -40.65 18.98 -11.88
CA LEU A 107 -41.09 20.27 -12.40
C LEU A 107 -42.61 20.34 -12.66
N LEU A 108 -43.22 19.19 -12.94
CA LEU A 108 -44.62 19.12 -13.28
C LEU A 108 -45.56 19.77 -12.24
N PRO A 109 -45.51 19.41 -10.94
CA PRO A 109 -46.39 20.00 -9.94
C PRO A 109 -46.17 21.52 -9.79
N PHE A 110 -44.93 21.98 -9.85
CA PHE A 110 -44.64 23.42 -9.78
C PHE A 110 -45.23 24.19 -10.94
N ALA A 111 -45.17 23.62 -12.16
CA ALA A 111 -45.76 24.24 -13.33
C ALA A 111 -47.32 24.38 -13.19
N TYR A 112 -47.94 23.33 -12.67
CA TYR A 112 -49.39 23.35 -12.40
C TYR A 112 -49.78 24.31 -11.28
N ILE A 113 -49.05 24.33 -10.15
CA ILE A 113 -49.28 25.27 -9.05
C ILE A 113 -49.20 26.73 -9.57
N LEU A 114 -48.18 27.04 -10.36
CA LEU A 114 -47.97 28.38 -10.88
C LEU A 114 -49.02 28.77 -11.92
N TYR A 115 -49.60 27.78 -12.62
CA TYR A 115 -50.66 28.00 -13.58
C TYR A 115 -52.04 28.18 -12.93
N GLU A 116 -52.38 27.33 -11.95
CA GLU A 116 -53.71 27.33 -11.31
C GLU A 116 -53.80 28.31 -10.13
N ASP A 117 -52.74 28.50 -9.39
CA ASP A 117 -52.72 29.36 -8.19
C ASP A 117 -51.42 30.19 -8.12
N PRO A 118 -51.27 31.19 -9.01
CA PRO A 118 -50.08 32.03 -9.05
C PRO A 118 -49.88 32.86 -7.77
N GLU A 119 -50.92 33.06 -6.95
CA GLU A 119 -50.86 33.77 -5.67
C GLU A 119 -49.98 33.00 -4.63
N THR A 120 -49.75 31.72 -4.83
CA THR A 120 -48.88 30.92 -3.97
C THR A 120 -47.48 31.51 -3.90
N ILE A 121 -46.97 32.13 -4.99
CA ILE A 121 -45.67 32.82 -4.96
C ILE A 121 -45.70 34.00 -3.97
N GLN A 122 -46.81 34.76 -3.97
CA GLN A 122 -46.94 35.90 -3.03
C GLN A 122 -47.07 35.41 -1.58
N ARG A 123 -47.81 34.33 -1.35
CA ARG A 123 -47.91 33.68 -0.04
C ARG A 123 -46.54 33.16 0.43
N TRP A 124 -45.75 32.58 -0.46
CA TRP A 124 -44.40 32.10 -0.13
C TRP A 124 -43.45 33.26 0.13
N THR A 125 -43.36 34.25 -0.75
CA THR A 125 -42.46 35.41 -0.58
C THR A 125 -42.86 36.35 0.56
N GLY A 126 -44.15 36.40 0.90
CA GLY A 126 -44.71 37.13 2.03
C GLY A 126 -44.75 36.34 3.34
N PHE A 127 -44.27 35.08 3.36
CA PHE A 127 -44.34 34.27 4.56
C PHE A 127 -43.36 34.78 5.63
N VAL A 128 -43.90 35.28 6.71
CA VAL A 128 -43.17 35.96 7.80
C VAL A 128 -42.42 35.00 8.72
N GLY A 129 -42.49 33.70 8.46
CA GLY A 129 -41.87 32.69 9.30
C GLY A 129 -42.76 32.22 10.44
N ALA A 130 -42.31 31.21 11.17
CA ALA A 130 -43.06 30.53 12.19
C ALA A 130 -42.94 31.19 13.58
N GLN A 131 -41.95 32.07 13.77
CA GLN A 131 -41.65 32.74 15.04
C GLN A 131 -42.32 34.12 15.10
N ALA A 132 -42.81 34.48 16.27
CA ALA A 132 -43.40 35.78 16.49
C ALA A 132 -42.36 36.91 16.25
N GLY A 133 -42.74 37.93 15.43
CA GLY A 133 -41.84 39.04 15.10
C GLY A 133 -41.02 38.88 13.83
N GLY A 134 -41.42 37.95 12.91
CA GLY A 134 -40.69 37.54 11.70
C GLY A 134 -40.56 38.59 10.58
N ASP A 135 -41.03 39.84 10.75
CA ASP A 135 -40.93 40.88 9.71
C ASP A 135 -39.52 41.42 9.43
N HIS A 136 -38.55 41.01 10.25
CA HIS A 136 -37.17 41.51 10.13
C HIS A 136 -36.19 40.35 10.01
N PHE A 137 -35.09 40.63 9.29
CA PHE A 137 -34.00 39.67 9.21
C PHE A 137 -33.47 39.34 10.62
N ASN A 138 -33.65 38.09 11.02
CA ASN A 138 -33.21 37.60 12.32
C ASN A 138 -31.86 36.92 12.19
N LEU A 139 -30.82 37.49 12.79
CA LEU A 139 -29.45 36.99 12.72
C LEU A 139 -29.27 35.61 13.38
N LEU A 140 -30.05 35.32 14.42
CA LEU A 140 -30.02 34.01 15.11
C LEU A 140 -30.59 32.90 14.22
N SER A 141 -31.80 33.12 13.65
CA SER A 141 -32.41 32.16 12.72
C SER A 141 -31.58 31.95 11.46
N PHE A 142 -30.95 33.01 10.94
CA PHE A 142 -30.04 32.90 9.82
C PHE A 142 -28.79 32.07 10.17
N GLY A 143 -28.18 32.28 11.34
CA GLY A 143 -27.05 31.52 11.82
C GLY A 143 -27.36 30.03 12.00
N SER A 144 -28.55 29.71 12.57
CA SER A 144 -29.00 28.33 12.77
C SER A 144 -29.21 27.63 11.42
N ALA A 145 -29.92 28.26 10.48
CA ALA A 145 -30.08 27.73 9.13
C ALA A 145 -28.74 27.55 8.38
N LEU A 146 -27.83 28.52 8.54
CA LEU A 146 -26.47 28.41 7.99
C LEU A 146 -25.71 27.22 8.59
N GLY A 147 -25.85 26.97 9.89
CA GLY A 147 -25.28 25.80 10.56
C GLY A 147 -25.71 24.49 9.92
N ILE A 148 -27.01 24.29 9.68
CA ILE A 148 -27.55 23.10 9.01
C ILE A 148 -27.00 22.98 7.58
N LEU A 149 -26.94 24.09 6.83
CA LEU A 149 -26.36 24.10 5.48
C LEU A 149 -24.88 23.73 5.45
N PHE A 150 -24.11 24.06 6.50
CA PHE A 150 -22.71 23.65 6.62
C PHE A 150 -22.55 22.12 6.79
N ALA A 151 -23.56 21.43 7.34
CA ALA A 151 -23.51 19.97 7.39
C ALA A 151 -23.47 19.36 5.97
N LEU A 152 -24.16 19.99 4.99
CA LEU A 152 -24.13 19.57 3.58
C LEU A 152 -22.77 19.79 2.91
N SER A 153 -21.83 20.55 3.53
CA SER A 153 -20.49 20.77 2.96
C SER A 153 -19.71 19.47 2.78
N ILE A 154 -20.03 18.41 3.51
CA ILE A 154 -19.38 17.10 3.34
C ILE A 154 -19.71 16.46 1.97
N GLN A 155 -20.84 16.78 1.35
CA GLN A 155 -21.15 16.34 -0.02
C GLN A 155 -20.10 16.80 -1.05
N ILE A 156 -19.22 17.74 -0.69
CA ILE A 156 -18.00 18.05 -1.45
C ILE A 156 -17.14 16.77 -1.65
N GLY A 157 -17.17 15.81 -0.70
CA GLY A 157 -16.51 14.53 -0.86
C GLY A 157 -17.11 13.66 -1.96
N GLU A 158 -18.44 13.68 -2.13
CA GLU A 158 -19.10 12.89 -3.17
C GLU A 158 -18.76 13.36 -4.59
N GLN A 159 -18.60 14.66 -4.81
CA GLN A 159 -18.19 15.18 -6.13
C GLN A 159 -16.84 14.61 -6.56
N VAL A 160 -15.93 14.36 -5.61
CA VAL A 160 -14.60 13.78 -5.85
C VAL A 160 -14.72 12.34 -6.37
N ASP A 161 -15.68 11.58 -5.85
CA ASP A 161 -15.91 10.19 -6.25
C ASP A 161 -16.35 10.04 -7.71
N TYR A 162 -16.92 11.08 -8.32
CA TYR A 162 -17.25 11.11 -9.74
C TYR A 162 -16.15 11.74 -10.58
N LEU A 163 -15.60 12.85 -10.12
CA LEU A 163 -14.64 13.65 -10.86
C LEU A 163 -13.31 12.94 -11.11
N ARG A 164 -12.92 12.00 -10.25
CA ARG A 164 -11.73 11.18 -10.42
C ARG A 164 -11.74 10.30 -11.69
N PHE A 165 -12.91 10.10 -12.32
CA PHE A 165 -13.04 9.33 -13.56
C PHE A 165 -12.97 10.20 -14.81
N LEU A 166 -12.73 11.50 -14.69
CA LEU A 166 -12.55 12.37 -15.84
C LEU A 166 -11.26 11.96 -16.58
N PRO A 167 -11.29 11.98 -17.94
CA PRO A 167 -10.07 11.75 -18.71
C PRO A 167 -9.04 12.84 -18.46
N ASP A 168 -7.79 12.52 -18.69
CA ASP A 168 -6.70 13.48 -18.55
C ASP A 168 -6.94 14.72 -19.41
N LYS A 169 -6.66 15.89 -18.82
CA LYS A 169 -6.79 17.16 -19.48
C LYS A 169 -5.75 17.31 -20.59
N ASN A 170 -6.21 17.51 -21.81
CA ASN A 170 -5.38 17.80 -22.99
C ASN A 170 -5.90 19.01 -23.76
N GLU A 171 -5.19 19.43 -24.80
CA GLU A 171 -5.59 20.59 -25.60
C GLU A 171 -6.95 20.40 -26.28
N LYS A 172 -7.29 19.17 -26.72
CA LYS A 172 -8.54 18.87 -27.44
C LYS A 172 -9.77 18.87 -26.53
N ASN A 173 -9.63 18.46 -25.27
CA ASN A 173 -10.75 18.37 -24.31
C ASN A 173 -10.76 19.50 -23.26
N ARG A 174 -9.87 20.50 -23.38
CA ARG A 174 -9.68 21.53 -22.35
C ARG A 174 -10.97 22.21 -21.92
N VAL A 175 -11.83 22.59 -22.86
CA VAL A 175 -13.09 23.31 -22.56
C VAL A 175 -14.09 22.34 -21.91
N SER A 176 -14.34 21.19 -22.50
CA SER A 176 -15.26 20.17 -21.95
C SER A 176 -14.81 19.67 -20.59
N TRP A 177 -13.50 19.54 -20.37
CA TRP A 177 -12.93 19.18 -19.08
C TRP A 177 -13.25 20.21 -18.00
N TRP A 178 -13.03 21.51 -18.28
CA TRP A 178 -13.38 22.58 -17.34
C TRP A 178 -14.88 22.68 -17.11
N MET A 179 -15.71 22.51 -18.13
CA MET A 179 -17.15 22.44 -17.96
C MET A 179 -17.56 21.28 -17.04
N ALA A 180 -16.98 20.08 -17.24
CA ALA A 180 -17.24 18.94 -16.38
C ALA A 180 -16.81 19.22 -14.92
N VAL A 181 -15.63 19.77 -14.69
CA VAL A 181 -15.14 20.11 -13.34
C VAL A 181 -16.05 21.13 -12.66
N ILE A 182 -16.52 22.15 -13.38
CA ILE A 182 -17.37 23.20 -12.79
C ILE A 182 -18.79 22.70 -12.53
N PHE A 183 -19.42 22.03 -13.50
CA PHE A 183 -20.82 21.63 -13.38
C PHE A 183 -21.02 20.35 -12.56
N ALA A 184 -20.16 19.34 -12.71
CA ALA A 184 -20.21 18.14 -11.89
C ALA A 184 -19.49 18.30 -10.54
N GLY A 185 -18.57 19.27 -10.42
CA GLY A 185 -17.96 19.70 -9.17
C GLY A 185 -18.87 20.71 -8.45
N PRO A 186 -18.42 21.94 -8.20
CA PRO A 186 -19.17 22.91 -7.41
C PRO A 186 -20.56 23.26 -7.96
N GLY A 187 -20.84 22.97 -9.23
CA GLY A 187 -22.11 23.31 -9.88
C GLY A 187 -23.35 22.64 -9.27
N TRP A 188 -23.19 21.48 -8.61
CA TRP A 188 -24.30 20.82 -7.92
C TRP A 188 -24.95 21.71 -6.85
N ILE A 189 -24.21 22.64 -6.27
CA ILE A 189 -24.69 23.57 -5.24
C ILE A 189 -25.75 24.52 -5.77
N LEU A 190 -25.66 24.90 -7.05
CA LEU A 190 -26.68 25.73 -7.68
C LEU A 190 -28.01 24.99 -7.77
N VAL A 191 -27.99 23.74 -8.21
CA VAL A 191 -29.17 22.86 -8.25
C VAL A 191 -29.67 22.55 -6.85
N GLY A 192 -28.74 22.30 -5.89
CA GLY A 192 -29.08 22.09 -4.49
C GLY A 192 -29.76 23.31 -3.86
N GLY A 193 -29.24 24.50 -4.12
CA GLY A 193 -29.90 25.78 -3.68
C GLY A 193 -31.28 25.94 -4.24
N LEU A 194 -31.50 25.64 -5.53
CA LEU A 194 -32.82 25.67 -6.15
C LEU A 194 -33.79 24.67 -5.51
N LYS A 195 -33.29 23.45 -5.17
CA LYS A 195 -34.10 22.44 -4.45
C LYS A 195 -34.50 22.90 -3.05
N ILE A 196 -33.63 23.58 -2.33
CA ILE A 196 -33.94 24.16 -1.01
C ILE A 196 -35.03 25.22 -1.13
N LEU A 197 -34.97 26.06 -2.16
CA LEU A 197 -36.04 27.04 -2.45
C LEU A 197 -37.38 26.33 -2.78
N PHE A 198 -37.35 25.28 -3.59
CA PHE A 198 -38.53 24.46 -3.87
C PHE A 198 -39.09 23.81 -2.59
N GLY A 199 -38.25 23.27 -1.73
CA GLY A 199 -38.66 22.68 -0.45
C GLY A 199 -39.31 23.73 0.46
N SER A 200 -38.75 24.94 0.56
CA SER A 200 -39.35 26.02 1.33
C SER A 200 -40.72 26.48 0.75
N PHE A 201 -40.85 26.53 -0.60
CA PHE A 201 -42.11 26.83 -1.28
C PHE A 201 -43.19 25.78 -0.95
N LEU A 202 -42.86 24.49 -1.04
CA LEU A 202 -43.75 23.40 -0.72
C LEU A 202 -44.14 23.38 0.77
N ALA A 203 -43.21 23.67 1.66
CA ALA A 203 -43.52 23.77 3.09
C ALA A 203 -44.56 24.87 3.38
N VAL A 204 -44.41 26.04 2.74
CA VAL A 204 -45.37 27.15 2.85
C VAL A 204 -46.71 26.76 2.22
N LEU A 205 -46.71 26.05 1.10
CA LEU A 205 -47.93 25.53 0.47
C LEU A 205 -48.71 24.65 1.47
N VAL A 206 -48.07 23.68 2.11
CA VAL A 206 -48.68 22.77 3.08
C VAL A 206 -49.23 23.55 4.28
N ILE A 207 -48.49 24.53 4.79
CA ILE A 207 -48.94 25.39 5.89
C ILE A 207 -50.16 26.26 5.46
N SER A 208 -50.14 26.77 4.23
CA SER A 208 -51.21 27.63 3.71
C SER A 208 -52.54 26.92 3.54
N VAL A 209 -52.53 25.61 3.36
CA VAL A 209 -53.73 24.76 3.30
C VAL A 209 -54.28 24.40 4.72
N GLY A 210 -53.56 24.80 5.79
CA GLY A 210 -53.95 24.59 7.17
C GLY A 210 -53.51 23.27 7.81
N LEU A 211 -52.59 22.56 7.16
CA LEU A 211 -52.03 21.35 7.70
C LEU A 211 -51.00 21.68 8.82
N PRO A 212 -50.79 20.76 9.77
CA PRO A 212 -49.83 20.94 10.87
C PRO A 212 -48.42 21.20 10.36
N ARG A 213 -47.61 21.97 11.09
CA ARG A 213 -46.20 22.23 10.76
C ARG A 213 -45.37 20.96 10.70
N THR A 214 -45.67 19.95 11.52
CA THR A 214 -44.98 18.65 11.48
C THR A 214 -45.15 17.99 10.12
N THR A 215 -46.33 18.06 9.53
CA THR A 215 -46.62 17.56 8.16
C THR A 215 -45.86 18.35 7.08
N ALA A 216 -45.64 19.66 7.29
CA ALA A 216 -44.87 20.51 6.39
C ALA A 216 -43.36 20.23 6.42
N LEU A 217 -42.86 19.44 7.38
CA LEU A 217 -41.49 18.97 7.43
C LEU A 217 -41.28 17.61 6.76
N GLU A 218 -42.37 16.91 6.38
CA GLU A 218 -42.32 15.59 5.76
C GLU A 218 -42.33 15.69 4.23
N PRO A 219 -41.25 15.33 3.50
CA PRO A 219 -41.19 15.49 2.05
C PRO A 219 -42.32 14.80 1.28
N VAL A 220 -42.77 13.63 1.77
CA VAL A 220 -43.85 12.89 1.10
C VAL A 220 -45.17 13.69 1.09
N HIS A 221 -45.54 14.30 2.22
CA HIS A 221 -46.71 15.13 2.34
C HIS A 221 -46.63 16.44 1.55
N MET A 222 -45.41 17.03 1.49
CA MET A 222 -45.17 18.19 0.62
C MET A 222 -45.48 17.88 -0.85
N TYR A 223 -45.02 16.74 -1.35
CA TYR A 223 -45.29 16.35 -2.73
C TYR A 223 -46.72 15.87 -2.94
N LEU A 224 -47.38 15.23 -1.96
CA LEU A 224 -48.79 14.93 -2.03
C LEU A 224 -49.59 16.20 -2.29
N GLN A 225 -49.36 17.23 -1.49
CA GLN A 225 -50.06 18.51 -1.62
C GLN A 225 -49.75 19.20 -2.97
N ALA A 226 -48.53 19.07 -3.45
CA ALA A 226 -48.14 19.64 -4.75
C ALA A 226 -48.81 18.90 -5.94
N TYR A 227 -48.95 17.58 -5.86
CA TYR A 227 -49.55 16.78 -6.92
C TYR A 227 -51.10 16.90 -6.97
N GLU A 228 -51.78 17.40 -5.92
CA GLU A 228 -53.20 17.74 -5.95
C GLU A 228 -53.53 18.79 -7.02
N TYR A 229 -52.57 19.65 -7.37
CA TYR A 229 -52.71 20.59 -8.48
C TYR A 229 -52.58 19.91 -9.86
N VAL A 230 -51.99 18.73 -9.94
CA VAL A 230 -51.76 17.99 -11.20
C VAL A 230 -52.95 17.10 -11.53
N SER A 231 -53.66 16.56 -10.54
CA SER A 231 -54.79 15.65 -10.72
C SER A 231 -55.80 15.79 -9.58
N ALA A 232 -57.06 15.74 -9.94
CA ALA A 232 -58.18 15.70 -8.97
C ALA A 232 -58.42 14.29 -8.42
N ASP A 233 -57.81 13.24 -8.95
CA ASP A 233 -57.95 11.86 -8.47
C ASP A 233 -56.96 11.58 -7.35
N PRO A 234 -57.43 11.33 -6.11
CA PRO A 234 -56.56 11.07 -4.98
C PRO A 234 -55.64 9.85 -5.16
N GLY A 235 -56.07 8.85 -5.93
CA GLY A 235 -55.23 7.67 -6.19
C GLY A 235 -54.04 7.98 -7.11
N ILE A 236 -54.28 8.79 -8.15
CA ILE A 236 -53.21 9.26 -9.04
C ILE A 236 -52.25 10.15 -8.30
N VAL A 237 -52.72 11.06 -7.45
CA VAL A 237 -51.91 11.94 -6.60
C VAL A 237 -51.02 11.12 -5.68
N LEU A 238 -51.60 10.15 -4.98
CA LEU A 238 -50.85 9.29 -4.06
C LEU A 238 -49.76 8.52 -4.78
N VAL A 239 -50.08 7.86 -5.89
CA VAL A 239 -49.11 7.08 -6.67
C VAL A 239 -48.02 7.99 -7.26
N ALA A 240 -48.36 9.13 -7.84
CA ALA A 240 -47.39 10.03 -8.44
C ALA A 240 -46.42 10.60 -7.41
N ALA A 241 -46.93 11.12 -6.29
CA ALA A 241 -46.06 11.69 -5.23
C ALA A 241 -45.15 10.65 -4.60
N THR A 242 -45.69 9.48 -4.26
CA THR A 242 -44.92 8.43 -3.60
C THR A 242 -43.87 7.80 -4.52
N VAL A 243 -44.22 7.52 -5.79
CA VAL A 243 -43.28 7.03 -6.80
C VAL A 243 -42.13 8.03 -7.04
N PHE A 244 -42.46 9.32 -7.12
CA PHE A 244 -41.49 10.38 -7.26
C PHE A 244 -40.48 10.36 -6.07
N VAL A 245 -41.00 10.31 -4.83
CA VAL A 245 -40.18 10.24 -3.63
C VAL A 245 -39.29 8.98 -3.63
N ILE A 246 -39.87 7.80 -3.91
CA ILE A 246 -39.14 6.54 -3.97
C ILE A 246 -37.97 6.62 -4.99
N ILE A 247 -38.25 7.12 -6.21
CA ILE A 247 -37.18 7.29 -7.23
C ILE A 247 -36.08 8.25 -6.71
N SER A 248 -36.48 9.36 -6.09
CA SER A 248 -35.55 10.34 -5.53
C SER A 248 -34.63 9.72 -4.47
N GLN A 249 -35.23 8.93 -3.56
CA GLN A 249 -34.52 8.31 -2.47
C GLN A 249 -33.58 7.17 -2.94
N ILE A 250 -33.97 6.38 -3.93
CA ILE A 250 -33.10 5.40 -4.56
C ILE A 250 -31.89 6.09 -5.20
N LYS A 251 -32.10 7.18 -5.93
CA LYS A 251 -31.05 7.91 -6.62
C LYS A 251 -29.96 8.42 -5.68
N ILE A 252 -30.31 8.98 -4.52
CA ILE A 252 -29.35 9.53 -3.57
C ILE A 252 -28.73 8.42 -2.72
N ASN A 253 -29.50 7.43 -2.27
CA ASN A 253 -29.00 6.37 -1.40
C ASN A 253 -28.01 5.41 -2.09
N VAL A 254 -28.14 5.23 -3.40
CA VAL A 254 -27.11 4.49 -4.16
C VAL A 254 -25.74 5.17 -4.08
N THR A 255 -25.69 6.50 -4.10
CA THR A 255 -24.45 7.27 -3.97
C THR A 255 -23.91 7.26 -2.54
N ASN A 256 -24.80 7.46 -1.55
CA ASN A 256 -24.43 7.35 -0.13
C ASN A 256 -23.82 5.98 0.21
N ALA A 257 -24.45 4.89 -0.25
CA ALA A 257 -23.97 3.54 -0.03
C ALA A 257 -22.61 3.28 -0.72
N TYR A 258 -22.44 3.78 -1.95
CA TYR A 258 -21.18 3.65 -2.69
C TYR A 258 -20.05 4.40 -2.00
N ALA A 259 -20.24 5.69 -1.72
CA ALA A 259 -19.27 6.54 -1.05
C ALA A 259 -18.92 6.00 0.34
N GLY A 260 -19.91 5.57 1.13
CA GLY A 260 -19.72 4.96 2.43
C GLY A 260 -18.89 3.68 2.38
N SER A 261 -19.15 2.82 1.39
CA SER A 261 -18.38 1.58 1.21
C SER A 261 -16.90 1.85 0.92
N LEU A 262 -16.57 2.91 0.20
CA LEU A 262 -15.18 3.33 -0.06
C LEU A 262 -14.53 3.92 1.20
N ALA A 263 -15.23 4.82 1.88
CA ALA A 263 -14.75 5.48 3.09
C ALA A 263 -14.45 4.48 4.21
N TRP A 264 -15.34 3.53 4.46
CA TRP A 264 -15.13 2.43 5.41
C TRP A 264 -13.98 1.52 4.99
N SER A 265 -13.88 1.18 3.71
CA SER A 265 -12.78 0.41 3.17
C SER A 265 -11.42 1.09 3.44
N ASN A 266 -11.33 2.39 3.18
CA ASN A 266 -10.14 3.19 3.41
C ASN A 266 -9.80 3.32 4.90
N PHE A 267 -10.80 3.51 5.75
CA PHE A 267 -10.63 3.57 7.20
C PHE A 267 -10.08 2.26 7.76
N PHE A 268 -10.79 1.15 7.52
CA PHE A 268 -10.42 -0.13 8.10
C PHE A 268 -9.12 -0.70 7.51
N SER A 269 -8.87 -0.51 6.22
CA SER A 269 -7.62 -0.99 5.61
C SER A 269 -6.37 -0.40 6.27
N ARG A 270 -6.45 0.83 6.79
CA ARG A 270 -5.35 1.47 7.53
C ARG A 270 -5.27 1.06 9.00
N VAL A 271 -6.43 0.89 9.63
CA VAL A 271 -6.49 0.51 11.06
C VAL A 271 -6.13 -0.97 11.25
N THR A 272 -6.65 -1.84 10.37
CA THR A 272 -6.48 -3.30 10.48
C THR A 272 -5.39 -3.86 9.57
N LEU A 273 -4.89 -3.06 8.61
CA LEU A 273 -3.99 -3.49 7.53
C LEU A 273 -4.55 -4.68 6.72
N TYR A 274 -5.87 -4.78 6.67
CA TYR A 274 -6.60 -5.84 5.99
C TYR A 274 -7.67 -5.25 5.08
N HIS A 275 -7.82 -5.79 3.88
CA HIS A 275 -8.76 -5.28 2.86
C HIS A 275 -9.65 -6.41 2.33
N PRO A 276 -10.81 -6.67 2.99
CA PRO A 276 -11.71 -7.75 2.60
C PRO A 276 -12.50 -7.47 1.32
N GLY A 277 -12.34 -6.29 0.76
CA GLY A 277 -13.08 -5.84 -0.41
C GLY A 277 -14.26 -4.91 -0.07
N ARG A 278 -14.62 -4.07 -1.03
CA ARG A 278 -15.62 -3.01 -0.87
C ARG A 278 -17.01 -3.50 -0.47
N VAL A 279 -17.39 -4.70 -0.92
CA VAL A 279 -18.74 -5.26 -0.69
C VAL A 279 -19.03 -5.49 0.80
N VAL A 280 -18.03 -5.94 1.55
CA VAL A 280 -18.17 -6.12 3.01
C VAL A 280 -18.51 -4.79 3.68
N TRP A 281 -17.83 -3.74 3.28
CA TRP A 281 -18.04 -2.40 3.83
C TRP A 281 -19.34 -1.75 3.35
N LEU A 282 -19.83 -2.12 2.16
CA LEU A 282 -21.16 -1.75 1.69
C LEU A 282 -22.25 -2.30 2.62
N LEU A 283 -22.19 -3.59 2.92
CA LEU A 283 -23.14 -4.23 3.84
C LEU A 283 -23.04 -3.64 5.25
N PHE A 284 -21.82 -3.39 5.72
CA PHE A 284 -21.58 -2.75 7.01
C PHE A 284 -22.23 -1.35 7.10
N ASN A 285 -22.03 -0.51 6.08
CA ASN A 285 -22.63 0.82 6.00
C ASN A 285 -24.16 0.76 6.04
N ILE A 286 -24.76 -0.13 5.25
CA ILE A 286 -26.22 -0.31 5.18
C ILE A 286 -26.80 -0.84 6.51
N MET A 287 -26.09 -1.77 7.16
CA MET A 287 -26.53 -2.29 8.48
C MET A 287 -26.54 -1.21 9.56
N ILE A 288 -25.52 -0.35 9.62
CA ILE A 288 -25.52 0.79 10.55
C ILE A 288 -26.66 1.75 10.23
N SER A 289 -26.86 2.06 8.95
CA SER A 289 -27.96 2.94 8.53
C SER A 289 -29.33 2.38 8.89
N LEU A 290 -29.54 1.08 8.68
CA LEU A 290 -30.78 0.40 9.09
C LEU A 290 -31.01 0.49 10.59
N LEU A 291 -29.97 0.30 11.38
CA LEU A 291 -30.03 0.46 12.83
C LEU A 291 -30.44 1.88 13.24
N LEU A 292 -29.85 2.90 12.60
CA LEU A 292 -30.18 4.30 12.86
C LEU A 292 -31.65 4.62 12.49
N MET A 293 -32.16 4.09 11.38
CA MET A 293 -33.58 4.21 11.02
C MET A 293 -34.48 3.62 12.11
N MET A 294 -34.16 2.42 12.61
CA MET A 294 -34.91 1.77 13.67
C MET A 294 -34.87 2.52 15.01
N LEU A 295 -33.82 3.32 15.24
CA LEU A 295 -33.66 4.16 16.43
C LEU A 295 -34.33 5.54 16.31
N GLY A 296 -35.00 5.82 15.20
CA GLY A 296 -35.72 7.08 15.00
C GLY A 296 -34.78 8.28 14.75
N VAL A 297 -33.68 8.09 14.01
CA VAL A 297 -32.70 9.17 13.72
C VAL A 297 -33.35 10.38 13.03
N PHE A 298 -34.47 10.17 12.32
CA PHE A 298 -35.20 11.24 11.65
C PHE A 298 -35.76 12.29 12.63
N ASP A 299 -36.21 11.87 13.80
CA ASP A 299 -36.77 12.74 14.84
C ASP A 299 -35.69 13.63 15.54
N THR A 300 -34.43 13.29 15.38
CA THR A 300 -33.27 14.03 15.97
C THR A 300 -32.42 14.70 14.89
N LEU A 301 -32.92 14.83 13.70
CA LEU A 301 -32.22 15.32 12.51
C LEU A 301 -31.48 16.63 12.74
N ASP A 302 -32.17 17.63 13.31
CA ASP A 302 -31.61 18.99 13.48
C ASP A 302 -30.37 18.98 14.37
N VAL A 303 -30.41 18.23 15.46
CA VAL A 303 -29.32 18.14 16.45
C VAL A 303 -28.14 17.38 15.85
N VAL A 304 -28.39 16.29 15.15
CA VAL A 304 -27.35 15.50 14.50
C VAL A 304 -26.63 16.33 13.43
N LEU A 305 -27.38 17.04 12.58
CA LEU A 305 -26.80 17.89 11.53
C LEU A 305 -26.04 19.08 12.11
N ALA A 306 -26.55 19.70 13.18
CA ALA A 306 -25.88 20.83 13.83
C ALA A 306 -24.53 20.45 14.43
N ILE A 307 -24.45 19.33 15.16
CA ILE A 307 -23.17 18.81 15.70
C ILE A 307 -22.22 18.46 14.55
N TYR A 308 -22.73 17.80 13.54
CA TYR A 308 -21.95 17.32 12.41
C TYR A 308 -21.39 18.47 11.58
N SER A 309 -22.11 19.57 11.46
CA SER A 309 -21.72 20.77 10.72
C SER A 309 -20.41 21.39 11.19
N VAL A 310 -20.13 21.35 12.50
CA VAL A 310 -18.89 21.87 13.10
C VAL A 310 -17.68 21.06 12.62
N ILE A 311 -17.79 19.72 12.64
CA ILE A 311 -16.70 18.83 12.19
C ILE A 311 -16.49 18.96 10.67
N ALA A 312 -17.60 18.99 9.92
CA ALA A 312 -17.59 19.15 8.47
C ALA A 312 -16.89 20.45 8.04
N ALA A 313 -17.30 21.56 8.66
CA ALA A 313 -16.74 22.86 8.39
C ALA A 313 -15.24 22.94 8.73
N ALA A 314 -14.82 22.38 9.85
CA ALA A 314 -13.41 22.31 10.25
C ALA A 314 -12.57 21.49 9.24
N TRP A 315 -13.09 20.34 8.81
CA TRP A 315 -12.44 19.50 7.82
C TRP A 315 -12.27 20.19 6.47
N VAL A 316 -13.38 20.73 5.92
CA VAL A 316 -13.35 21.42 4.63
C VAL A 316 -12.47 22.66 4.69
N GLY A 317 -12.49 23.40 5.81
CA GLY A 317 -11.66 24.58 6.03
C GLY A 317 -10.15 24.26 5.98
N ALA A 318 -9.74 23.16 6.61
CA ALA A 318 -8.35 22.73 6.61
C ALA A 318 -7.88 22.30 5.20
N ILE A 319 -8.70 21.55 4.45
CA ILE A 319 -8.38 21.14 3.07
C ILE A 319 -8.34 22.36 2.15
N PHE A 320 -9.32 23.24 2.26
CA PHE A 320 -9.37 24.45 1.45
C PHE A 320 -8.16 25.34 1.68
N ALA A 321 -7.71 25.48 2.93
CA ALA A 321 -6.48 26.24 3.26
C ALA A 321 -5.26 25.68 2.54
N ASP A 322 -5.11 24.34 2.49
CA ASP A 322 -3.99 23.73 1.79
C ASP A 322 -4.07 23.93 0.28
N LEU A 323 -5.21 23.56 -0.33
CA LEU A 323 -5.35 23.53 -1.77
C LEU A 323 -5.44 24.93 -2.41
N ALA A 324 -6.11 25.89 -1.72
CA ALA A 324 -6.35 27.22 -2.25
C ALA A 324 -5.33 28.28 -1.82
N ILE A 325 -4.62 28.07 -0.69
CA ILE A 325 -3.70 29.07 -0.14
C ILE A 325 -2.27 28.52 -0.07
N LEU A 326 -2.01 27.43 0.66
CA LEU A 326 -0.66 26.94 0.92
C LEU A 326 0.05 26.41 -0.34
N LYS A 327 -0.69 25.71 -1.24
CA LYS A 327 -0.13 25.26 -2.52
C LYS A 327 0.25 26.40 -3.46
N PRO A 328 -0.61 27.39 -3.73
CA PRO A 328 -0.23 28.56 -4.52
C PRO A 328 0.92 29.37 -3.93
N LEU A 329 1.03 29.45 -2.58
CA LEU A 329 2.13 30.10 -1.89
C LEU A 329 3.45 29.32 -1.92
N GLY A 330 3.44 28.07 -2.45
CA GLY A 330 4.62 27.21 -2.48
C GLY A 330 5.04 26.64 -1.11
N VAL A 331 4.19 26.75 -0.10
CA VAL A 331 4.42 26.17 1.24
C VAL A 331 4.12 24.67 1.23
N SER A 332 3.05 24.26 0.54
CA SER A 332 2.68 22.88 0.27
C SER A 332 3.18 22.47 -1.13
N PRO A 333 3.56 21.21 -1.36
CA PRO A 333 3.99 20.74 -2.67
C PRO A 333 2.96 21.02 -3.77
N SER A 334 3.40 21.40 -4.97
CA SER A 334 2.53 21.70 -6.11
C SER A 334 1.73 20.50 -6.61
N PHE A 335 2.19 19.29 -6.33
CA PHE A 335 1.51 18.02 -6.61
C PHE A 335 0.84 17.47 -5.35
N THR A 336 -0.06 16.53 -5.52
CA THR A 336 -0.72 15.83 -4.41
C THR A 336 -0.09 14.45 -4.24
N GLU A 337 0.73 14.28 -3.20
CA GLU A 337 1.26 12.96 -2.85
C GLU A 337 0.23 12.18 -2.01
N PHE A 338 0.00 10.93 -2.33
CA PHE A 338 -0.97 10.08 -1.63
C PHE A 338 -0.38 8.74 -1.14
N LYS A 339 0.84 8.40 -1.58
CA LYS A 339 1.48 7.12 -1.26
C LYS A 339 2.04 7.12 0.16
N ARG A 340 1.76 6.06 0.92
CA ARG A 340 2.28 5.86 2.28
C ARG A 340 3.80 6.04 2.35
N ALA A 341 4.51 5.55 1.34
CA ALA A 341 5.97 5.58 1.28
C ALA A 341 6.59 6.98 1.40
N TYR A 342 5.87 8.02 0.98
CA TYR A 342 6.38 9.39 0.93
C TYR A 342 5.72 10.34 1.92
N LEU A 343 4.61 9.92 2.55
CA LEU A 343 3.87 10.75 3.49
C LEU A 343 4.27 10.49 4.94
N PRO A 344 4.32 11.51 5.79
CA PRO A 344 4.35 11.32 7.23
C PRO A 344 3.04 10.69 7.72
N ASP A 345 3.06 10.07 8.89
CA ASP A 345 1.86 9.47 9.47
C ASP A 345 0.83 10.53 9.84
N PHE A 346 1.26 11.59 10.49
CA PHE A 346 0.43 12.74 10.83
C PHE A 346 1.07 14.03 10.31
N ASN A 347 0.24 14.87 9.71
CA ASN A 347 0.64 16.24 9.37
C ASN A 347 -0.12 17.22 10.25
N PRO A 348 0.56 18.03 11.06
CA PRO A 348 -0.09 18.94 11.98
C PRO A 348 -0.87 20.07 11.28
N VAL A 349 -0.62 20.34 10.01
CA VAL A 349 -1.31 21.39 9.27
C VAL A 349 -2.80 21.10 9.17
N GLY A 350 -3.18 19.93 8.67
CA GLY A 350 -4.58 19.53 8.57
C GLY A 350 -5.14 18.97 9.89
N CYS A 351 -4.44 17.99 10.48
CA CYS A 351 -4.91 17.35 11.72
C CYS A 351 -5.00 18.35 12.89
N GLY A 352 -3.99 19.20 13.07
CA GLY A 352 -3.96 20.19 14.14
C GLY A 352 -4.99 21.29 13.95
N ALA A 353 -5.14 21.77 12.70
CA ALA A 353 -6.12 22.80 12.37
C ALA A 353 -7.56 22.28 12.57
N MET A 354 -7.87 21.09 12.08
CA MET A 354 -9.19 20.48 12.24
C MET A 354 -9.50 20.21 13.73
N ALA A 355 -8.54 19.67 14.49
CA ALA A 355 -8.74 19.37 15.91
C ALA A 355 -8.98 20.64 16.74
N LEU A 356 -8.16 21.68 16.54
CA LEU A 356 -8.32 22.96 17.25
C LEU A 356 -9.64 23.63 16.89
N ALA A 357 -9.96 23.70 15.60
CA ALA A 357 -11.20 24.31 15.12
C ALA A 357 -12.43 23.59 15.67
N SER A 358 -12.44 22.26 15.62
CA SER A 358 -13.53 21.45 16.19
C SER A 358 -13.67 21.68 17.69
N LEU A 359 -12.57 21.62 18.43
CA LEU A 359 -12.59 21.81 19.90
C LEU A 359 -13.16 23.17 20.28
N VAL A 360 -12.62 24.26 19.70
CA VAL A 360 -13.08 25.62 20.01
C VAL A 360 -14.54 25.81 19.62
N SER A 361 -14.90 25.35 18.42
CA SER A 361 -16.26 25.54 17.94
C SER A 361 -17.28 24.66 18.65
N PHE A 362 -16.91 23.51 19.19
CA PHE A 362 -17.80 22.74 20.08
C PHE A 362 -18.05 23.44 21.41
N VAL A 363 -17.04 24.12 21.98
CA VAL A 363 -17.23 24.95 23.18
C VAL A 363 -18.21 26.10 22.89
N VAL A 364 -18.09 26.73 21.70
CA VAL A 364 -19.01 27.79 21.26
C VAL A 364 -20.42 27.20 21.04
N PHE A 365 -20.51 26.06 20.38
CA PHE A 365 -21.77 25.33 20.11
C PHE A 365 -22.49 24.88 21.39
N ALA A 366 -21.74 24.60 22.45
CA ALA A 366 -22.31 24.27 23.76
C ALA A 366 -22.97 25.48 24.49
N GLY A 367 -22.99 26.65 23.84
CA GLY A 367 -23.71 27.82 24.36
C GLY A 367 -22.95 28.70 25.36
N PHE A 368 -21.66 28.39 25.65
CA PHE A 368 -20.87 29.17 26.64
C PHE A 368 -20.69 30.65 26.26
N PHE A 369 -20.88 31.00 24.99
CA PHE A 369 -20.73 32.37 24.49
C PHE A 369 -22.04 32.99 24.04
N GLY A 370 -23.19 32.40 24.41
CA GLY A 370 -24.52 32.87 24.07
C GLY A 370 -25.08 32.28 22.78
N GLU A 371 -26.40 32.40 22.59
CA GLU A 371 -27.17 31.78 21.50
C GLU A 371 -26.68 32.23 20.10
N LEU A 372 -26.34 33.48 19.93
CA LEU A 372 -25.85 33.98 18.66
C LEU A 372 -24.52 33.31 18.26
N ALA A 373 -23.57 33.20 19.19
CA ALA A 373 -22.30 32.51 18.94
C ALA A 373 -22.53 31.02 18.64
N GLN A 374 -23.43 30.38 19.37
CA GLN A 374 -23.84 28.99 19.16
C GLN A 374 -24.35 28.76 17.73
N ALA A 375 -25.23 29.62 17.22
CA ALA A 375 -25.79 29.54 15.88
C ALA A 375 -24.70 29.63 14.78
N TYR A 376 -23.61 30.34 15.04
CA TYR A 376 -22.49 30.53 14.09
C TYR A 376 -21.30 29.61 14.34
N ALA A 377 -21.42 28.58 15.16
CA ALA A 377 -20.32 27.67 15.50
C ALA A 377 -19.71 26.97 14.28
N ALA A 378 -20.50 26.54 13.29
CA ALA A 378 -20.00 25.88 12.08
C ALA A 378 -19.22 26.82 11.14
N PRO A 379 -19.71 28.01 10.77
CA PRO A 379 -18.90 29.01 10.07
C PRO A 379 -17.60 29.36 10.81
N LEU A 380 -17.67 29.48 12.11
CA LEU A 380 -16.50 29.76 12.96
C LEU A 380 -15.47 28.63 12.87
N ALA A 381 -15.93 27.37 12.90
CA ALA A 381 -15.06 26.21 12.75
C ALA A 381 -14.28 26.24 11.44
N PHE A 382 -14.96 26.60 10.34
CA PHE A 382 -14.27 26.74 9.06
C PHE A 382 -13.18 27.83 9.09
N VAL A 383 -13.51 29.01 9.62
CA VAL A 383 -12.56 30.13 9.67
C VAL A 383 -11.35 29.79 10.56
N ILE A 384 -11.60 29.19 11.72
CA ILE A 384 -10.51 28.76 12.63
C ILE A 384 -9.64 27.72 11.95
N ALA A 385 -10.23 26.71 11.30
CA ALA A 385 -9.47 25.66 10.61
C ALA A 385 -8.61 26.27 9.48
N LEU A 386 -9.19 27.16 8.67
CA LEU A 386 -8.50 27.82 7.58
C LEU A 386 -7.31 28.63 8.10
N VAL A 387 -7.53 29.51 9.09
CA VAL A 387 -6.46 30.37 9.63
C VAL A 387 -5.38 29.53 10.30
N THR A 388 -5.78 28.55 11.11
CA THR A 388 -4.85 27.68 11.84
C THR A 388 -4.00 26.84 10.88
N ALA A 389 -4.59 26.29 9.82
CA ALA A 389 -3.84 25.53 8.82
C ALA A 389 -2.80 26.40 8.10
N VAL A 390 -3.18 27.62 7.71
CA VAL A 390 -2.24 28.57 7.09
C VAL A 390 -1.11 28.93 8.04
N VAL A 391 -1.43 29.23 9.30
CA VAL A 391 -0.42 29.59 10.32
C VAL A 391 0.54 28.43 10.57
N ILE A 392 0.03 27.21 10.79
CA ILE A 392 0.87 26.04 11.01
C ILE A 392 1.71 25.75 9.76
N GLY A 393 1.11 25.81 8.56
CA GLY A 393 1.80 25.57 7.31
C GLY A 393 3.00 26.51 7.11
N ILE A 394 2.81 27.80 7.29
CA ILE A 394 3.87 28.82 7.19
C ILE A 394 4.92 28.65 8.30
N ALA A 395 4.50 28.46 9.55
CA ALA A 395 5.39 28.29 10.69
C ALA A 395 6.30 27.05 10.55
N THR A 396 5.76 25.96 9.99
CA THR A 396 6.51 24.73 9.75
C THR A 396 7.24 24.70 8.41
N ARG A 397 7.08 25.73 7.57
CA ARG A 397 7.67 25.84 6.23
C ARG A 397 7.41 24.59 5.37
N GLY A 398 6.24 24.00 5.49
CA GLY A 398 5.87 22.82 4.72
C GLY A 398 6.61 21.51 5.06
N ARG A 399 7.38 21.46 6.15
CA ARG A 399 8.24 20.32 6.53
C ARG A 399 7.49 18.98 6.66
N TYR A 400 6.19 19.03 6.98
CA TYR A 400 5.40 17.83 7.28
C TYR A 400 4.60 17.30 6.08
N TYR A 401 4.84 17.78 4.86
CA TYR A 401 4.13 17.29 3.67
C TYR A 401 4.79 16.05 3.06
N ILE A 402 6.11 16.00 3.05
CA ILE A 402 6.87 14.90 2.44
C ILE A 402 7.85 14.35 3.47
N ALA A 403 7.75 13.06 3.75
CA ALA A 403 8.61 12.35 4.70
C ALA A 403 9.95 11.94 4.10
N ARG A 404 9.97 11.63 2.79
CA ARG A 404 11.21 11.33 2.04
C ARG A 404 11.07 11.76 0.59
N PRO A 405 12.18 12.08 -0.10
CA PRO A 405 12.15 12.41 -1.53
C PRO A 405 11.71 11.19 -2.36
N SER A 406 11.04 11.45 -3.48
CA SER A 406 10.67 10.42 -4.43
C SER A 406 11.93 9.89 -5.15
N VAL A 407 12.04 8.56 -5.25
CA VAL A 407 13.09 7.90 -6.01
C VAL A 407 12.59 7.61 -7.41
N THR A 408 13.41 7.90 -8.42
CA THR A 408 13.10 7.59 -9.82
C THR A 408 13.01 6.06 -10.01
N LEU A 409 11.86 5.60 -10.50
CA LEU A 409 11.65 4.20 -10.82
C LEU A 409 12.34 3.84 -12.15
N PRO A 410 12.93 2.65 -12.29
CA PRO A 410 13.57 2.21 -13.54
C PRO A 410 12.56 2.11 -14.69
N GLY A 411 13.05 2.21 -15.94
CA GLY A 411 12.23 2.05 -17.15
C GLY A 411 11.49 3.33 -17.57
N HIS A 412 12.17 4.37 -17.98
CA HIS A 412 11.62 5.70 -18.32
C HIS A 412 10.50 5.71 -19.38
N GLU A 413 10.35 4.69 -20.22
CA GLU A 413 9.42 4.66 -21.36
C GLU A 413 8.16 3.81 -21.16
N GLN A 414 8.07 3.02 -20.09
CA GLN A 414 6.90 2.17 -19.86
C GLN A 414 5.80 2.91 -19.12
N ALA A 415 4.58 2.92 -19.66
CA ALA A 415 3.41 3.55 -19.05
C ALA A 415 3.00 2.86 -17.73
N THR A 416 3.20 1.55 -17.62
CA THR A 416 2.87 0.74 -16.44
C THR A 416 4.09 -0.02 -15.93
N ILE A 417 4.13 -0.27 -14.61
CA ILE A 417 5.18 -1.03 -13.92
C ILE A 417 4.52 -2.17 -13.16
N GLN A 418 5.11 -3.35 -13.21
CA GLN A 418 4.62 -4.51 -12.46
C GLN A 418 5.02 -4.39 -10.99
N CYS A 419 4.06 -4.63 -10.09
CA CYS A 419 4.32 -4.71 -8.65
C CYS A 419 4.93 -6.06 -8.30
N GLU A 420 6.09 -6.06 -7.67
CA GLU A 420 6.81 -7.28 -7.30
C GLU A 420 6.13 -8.09 -6.18
N LEU A 421 5.21 -7.48 -5.40
CA LEU A 421 4.47 -8.19 -4.36
C LEU A 421 3.20 -8.88 -4.90
N CYS A 422 2.35 -8.15 -5.64
CA CYS A 422 1.08 -8.70 -6.10
C CYS A 422 1.09 -9.17 -7.56
N GLY A 423 2.16 -8.89 -8.32
CA GLY A 423 2.31 -9.30 -9.72
C GLY A 423 1.47 -8.52 -10.74
N PHE A 424 0.63 -7.56 -10.31
CA PHE A 424 -0.18 -6.75 -11.21
C PHE A 424 0.58 -5.52 -11.72
N ALA A 425 0.26 -5.08 -12.94
CA ALA A 425 0.81 -3.87 -13.52
C ALA A 425 -0.05 -2.65 -13.16
N TYR A 426 0.62 -1.57 -12.70
CA TYR A 426 0.00 -0.30 -12.32
C TYR A 426 0.68 0.86 -13.02
N GLU A 427 -0.03 1.98 -13.11
CA GLU A 427 0.51 3.23 -13.61
C GLU A 427 1.63 3.75 -12.69
N ARG A 428 2.59 4.47 -13.26
CA ARG A 428 3.74 5.02 -12.50
C ARG A 428 3.37 5.86 -11.27
N PRO A 429 2.33 6.72 -11.31
CA PRO A 429 1.92 7.48 -10.14
C PRO A 429 1.53 6.61 -8.94
N ASP A 430 1.05 5.38 -9.19
CA ASP A 430 0.64 4.43 -8.15
C ASP A 430 1.78 3.58 -7.61
N MET A 431 2.98 3.72 -8.17
CA MET A 431 4.14 2.91 -7.80
C MET A 431 5.12 3.68 -6.92
N ALA A 432 5.80 2.97 -6.03
CA ALA A 432 6.88 3.49 -5.21
C ALA A 432 8.02 2.48 -5.11
N HIS A 433 9.25 2.97 -5.04
CA HIS A 433 10.40 2.12 -4.70
C HIS A 433 10.39 1.80 -3.21
N CYS A 434 10.34 0.53 -2.85
CA CYS A 434 10.41 0.05 -1.48
C CYS A 434 11.85 -0.30 -1.09
N PRO A 435 12.48 0.42 -0.13
CA PRO A 435 13.83 0.08 0.30
C PRO A 435 13.93 -1.25 1.04
N PHE A 436 12.83 -1.70 1.67
CA PHE A 436 12.78 -2.97 2.38
C PHE A 436 12.85 -4.16 1.41
N TYR A 437 12.09 -4.10 0.31
CA TYR A 437 12.13 -5.12 -0.75
C TYR A 437 13.14 -4.80 -1.85
N GLN A 438 13.74 -3.59 -1.85
CA GLN A 438 14.63 -3.07 -2.90
C GLN A 438 14.03 -3.10 -4.32
N ARG A 439 12.71 -3.04 -4.43
CA ARG A 439 11.94 -3.23 -5.67
C ARG A 439 10.74 -2.29 -5.75
N PRO A 440 10.17 -2.08 -6.96
CA PRO A 440 8.95 -1.32 -7.12
C PRO A 440 7.73 -2.08 -6.57
N ILE A 441 6.94 -1.42 -5.73
CA ILE A 441 5.67 -1.91 -5.19
C ILE A 441 4.55 -0.92 -5.43
N CYS A 442 3.31 -1.41 -5.59
CA CYS A 442 2.15 -0.54 -5.73
C CYS A 442 1.75 0.11 -4.40
N SER A 443 0.99 1.22 -4.48
CA SER A 443 0.52 1.97 -3.32
C SER A 443 -0.36 1.13 -2.39
N LEU A 444 -1.14 0.18 -2.93
CA LEU A 444 -1.96 -0.73 -2.13
C LEU A 444 -1.10 -1.72 -1.34
N CYS A 445 -0.17 -2.40 -1.98
CA CYS A 445 0.76 -3.29 -1.29
C CYS A 445 1.58 -2.55 -0.22
N CYS A 446 2.06 -1.34 -0.52
CA CYS A 446 2.74 -0.49 0.46
C CYS A 446 1.82 -0.12 1.64
N SER A 447 0.52 0.09 1.39
CA SER A 447 -0.44 0.44 2.44
C SER A 447 -0.76 -0.73 3.37
N LEU A 448 -0.76 -1.95 2.85
CA LEU A 448 -1.06 -3.17 3.61
C LEU A 448 0.18 -3.79 4.26
N GLU A 449 1.38 -3.36 3.88
CA GLU A 449 2.64 -3.90 4.39
C GLU A 449 2.91 -3.44 5.83
N SER A 450 3.14 -4.39 6.73
CA SER A 450 3.40 -4.15 8.15
C SER A 450 4.84 -4.42 8.56
N HIS A 451 5.54 -5.31 7.85
CA HIS A 451 6.86 -5.80 8.25
C HIS A 451 7.95 -4.75 8.09
N CYS A 452 7.79 -3.82 7.17
CA CYS A 452 8.77 -2.77 6.93
C CYS A 452 8.85 -1.74 8.07
N HIS A 453 7.86 -1.69 8.99
CA HIS A 453 7.79 -0.73 10.11
C HIS A 453 8.13 0.71 9.71
N ASP A 454 7.80 1.09 8.45
CA ASP A 454 8.11 2.40 7.87
C ASP A 454 9.60 2.80 7.92
N ILE A 455 10.52 1.81 7.89
CA ILE A 455 11.97 2.04 7.90
C ILE A 455 12.42 3.01 6.79
N CYS A 456 11.65 3.06 5.71
CA CYS A 456 11.88 3.98 4.60
C CYS A 456 11.65 5.46 4.94
N LYS A 457 10.99 5.77 6.07
CA LYS A 457 10.73 7.12 6.57
C LYS A 457 11.69 7.52 7.71
N ALA A 458 12.55 6.57 8.19
CA ALA A 458 13.53 6.88 9.22
C ALA A 458 14.48 7.99 8.72
N PRO A 459 14.74 9.05 9.48
CA PRO A 459 15.73 10.04 9.11
C PRO A 459 17.08 9.34 8.98
N GLN A 460 17.71 9.44 7.82
CA GLN A 460 19.13 9.15 7.69
C GLN A 460 19.84 9.94 8.78
N ALA A 461 20.58 9.23 9.61
CA ALA A 461 21.18 9.72 10.83
C ALA A 461 21.87 11.08 10.66
N ALA A 462 21.18 12.13 11.06
CA ALA A 462 21.78 13.39 11.47
C ALA A 462 21.26 13.61 12.90
N GLY A 463 22.20 13.52 13.87
CA GLY A 463 21.89 13.50 15.27
C GLY A 463 20.87 14.54 15.69
N ASP A 464 19.82 14.05 16.34
CA ASP A 464 19.24 14.82 17.42
C ASP A 464 18.54 13.89 18.43
N THR A 465 19.04 13.98 19.64
CA THR A 465 18.50 13.42 20.87
C THR A 465 17.22 14.21 21.23
N GLY A 466 16.06 13.66 20.92
CA GLY A 466 14.77 14.24 21.26
C GLY A 466 13.78 13.19 21.77
N SER A 467 13.77 12.99 23.07
CA SER A 467 12.70 12.43 23.93
C SER A 467 11.78 11.35 23.30
N ARG A 468 12.27 10.13 23.26
CA ARG A 468 11.41 8.96 23.38
C ARG A 468 10.87 8.92 24.82
N LEU A 469 9.62 9.29 24.99
CA LEU A 469 8.87 9.01 26.22
C LEU A 469 8.96 7.49 26.49
N ARG A 470 9.85 7.14 27.40
CA ARG A 470 10.02 5.78 27.91
C ARG A 470 8.80 5.40 28.75
N PHE A 471 7.77 4.90 28.11
CA PHE A 471 6.77 4.03 28.76
C PHE A 471 7.22 2.57 28.74
N GLY A 472 8.43 2.32 29.23
CA GLY A 472 9.10 1.04 29.12
C GLY A 472 9.50 0.38 30.41
N ARG A 473 8.76 0.58 31.55
CA ARG A 473 9.18 -0.05 32.81
C ARG A 473 8.10 -0.77 33.65
N LEU A 474 6.96 -1.11 33.03
CA LEU A 474 5.93 -1.94 33.72
C LEU A 474 5.55 -3.22 32.93
N ARG A 475 6.46 -3.82 32.13
CA ARG A 475 6.10 -4.91 31.19
C ARG A 475 6.62 -6.29 31.52
N ASN A 476 7.12 -6.55 32.70
CA ASN A 476 7.76 -7.85 32.95
C ASN A 476 7.20 -8.68 34.10
N LYS A 477 5.90 -8.72 34.35
CA LYS A 477 5.33 -9.78 35.24
C LYS A 477 3.81 -9.90 35.18
N ILE A 478 3.18 -10.08 33.99
CA ILE A 478 1.79 -10.54 33.96
C ILE A 478 1.60 -11.43 32.73
N ALA A 479 1.29 -12.67 33.02
CA ALA A 479 0.52 -13.75 32.35
C ALA A 479 0.12 -13.69 30.86
N PRO A 480 -0.38 -14.79 30.33
CA PRO A 480 -0.33 -15.14 28.90
C PRO A 480 -1.02 -14.12 27.99
N ASN A 481 -0.60 -14.11 26.74
CA ASN A 481 -0.99 -13.18 25.66
C ASN A 481 -2.48 -12.79 25.59
N THR A 482 -3.39 -13.64 26.07
CA THR A 482 -4.84 -13.44 26.08
C THR A 482 -5.29 -12.26 26.97
N VAL A 483 -4.68 -12.08 28.13
CA VAL A 483 -5.03 -10.97 29.06
C VAL A 483 -4.55 -9.63 28.49
N LYS A 484 -3.38 -9.60 27.83
CA LYS A 484 -2.90 -8.38 27.16
C LYS A 484 -3.80 -7.96 26.00
N ARG A 485 -4.37 -8.92 25.30
CA ARG A 485 -5.31 -8.73 24.19
C ARG A 485 -6.64 -8.18 24.69
N LEU A 486 -7.19 -8.78 25.73
CA LEU A 486 -8.41 -8.29 26.40
C LEU A 486 -8.24 -6.87 26.93
N VAL A 487 -7.09 -6.56 27.53
CA VAL A 487 -6.78 -5.21 28.04
C VAL A 487 -6.66 -4.20 26.90
N LYS A 488 -6.03 -4.59 25.78
CA LYS A 488 -5.91 -3.72 24.59
C LYS A 488 -7.28 -3.47 23.95
N ALA A 489 -8.08 -4.53 23.79
CA ALA A 489 -9.45 -4.43 23.28
C ALA A 489 -10.34 -3.61 24.22
N ALA A 490 -10.28 -3.87 25.50
CA ALA A 490 -11.01 -3.11 26.52
C ALA A 490 -10.59 -1.63 26.55
N GLY A 491 -9.32 -1.32 26.36
CA GLY A 491 -8.83 0.05 26.29
C GLY A 491 -9.35 0.81 25.06
N VAL A 492 -9.32 0.19 23.89
CA VAL A 492 -9.87 0.78 22.65
C VAL A 492 -11.38 0.91 22.73
N PHE A 493 -12.05 -0.11 23.22
CA PHE A 493 -13.50 -0.09 23.46
C PHE A 493 -13.91 1.01 24.43
N LEU A 494 -13.21 1.13 25.55
CA LEU A 494 -13.46 2.16 26.55
C LEU A 494 -13.26 3.57 25.98
N ALA A 495 -12.17 3.78 25.25
CA ALA A 495 -11.89 5.07 24.61
C ALA A 495 -12.99 5.47 23.62
N LEU A 496 -13.42 4.55 22.74
CA LEU A 496 -14.51 4.78 21.80
C LEU A 496 -15.85 4.99 22.52
N THR A 497 -16.12 4.22 23.56
CA THR A 497 -17.33 4.37 24.38
C THR A 497 -17.38 5.72 25.08
N VAL A 498 -16.25 6.21 25.63
CA VAL A 498 -16.17 7.55 26.25
C VAL A 498 -16.44 8.64 25.23
N VAL A 499 -15.89 8.53 24.02
CA VAL A 499 -16.13 9.51 22.94
C VAL A 499 -17.61 9.54 22.54
N VAL A 500 -18.22 8.38 22.38
CA VAL A 500 -19.63 8.26 22.02
C VAL A 500 -20.52 8.74 23.17
N ALA A 501 -20.22 8.38 24.41
CA ALA A 501 -20.93 8.86 25.61
C ALA A 501 -20.85 10.38 25.77
N ALA A 502 -19.67 10.95 25.54
CA ALA A 502 -19.49 12.40 25.58
C ALA A 502 -20.32 13.11 24.49
N ALA A 503 -20.30 12.58 23.25
CA ALA A 503 -21.12 13.10 22.17
C ALA A 503 -22.61 13.06 22.52
N ILE A 504 -23.10 11.94 23.03
CA ILE A 504 -24.50 11.76 23.46
C ILE A 504 -24.85 12.67 24.64
N LEU A 505 -23.95 12.84 25.61
CA LEU A 505 -24.18 13.73 26.76
C LEU A 505 -24.25 15.19 26.30
N ILE A 506 -23.40 15.59 25.37
CA ILE A 506 -23.45 16.92 24.76
C ILE A 506 -24.79 17.10 24.03
N THR A 507 -25.20 16.11 23.23
CA THR A 507 -26.50 16.10 22.55
C THR A 507 -27.66 16.22 23.57
N TYR A 508 -27.61 15.48 24.66
CA TYR A 508 -28.61 15.55 25.72
C TYR A 508 -28.70 16.93 26.36
N ARG A 509 -27.59 17.60 26.57
CA ARG A 509 -27.56 18.96 27.14
C ARG A 509 -28.08 20.03 26.18
N LEU A 510 -28.02 19.75 24.86
CA LEU A 510 -28.45 20.68 23.82
C LEU A 510 -29.92 20.53 23.44
N ILE A 511 -30.56 19.39 23.81
CA ILE A 511 -31.98 19.21 23.59
C ILE A 511 -32.69 19.98 24.71
N GLU A 512 -33.15 21.21 24.41
CA GLU A 512 -34.10 21.91 25.28
C GLU A 512 -35.42 21.14 25.30
N PRO A 513 -36.08 21.00 26.49
CA PRO A 513 -37.35 20.36 26.56
C PRO A 513 -38.40 21.24 25.83
N HIS A 514 -38.84 20.82 24.65
CA HIS A 514 -40.04 21.37 24.06
C HIS A 514 -41.22 21.11 25.00
N PRO A 515 -42.12 22.09 25.25
CA PRO A 515 -43.19 21.97 26.23
C PRO A 515 -44.17 20.78 26.01
N GLU A 516 -44.13 20.15 24.83
CA GLU A 516 -44.97 18.99 24.49
C GLU A 516 -44.27 17.64 24.63
N THR A 517 -42.90 17.60 24.77
CA THR A 517 -42.15 16.39 25.02
C THR A 517 -41.67 16.36 26.46
N THR A 518 -42.10 15.37 27.22
CA THR A 518 -41.58 15.18 28.56
C THR A 518 -40.08 14.92 28.49
N PRO A 519 -39.23 15.57 29.32
CA PRO A 519 -37.75 15.40 29.30
C PRO A 519 -37.32 13.92 29.48
N LEU A 520 -38.18 13.08 30.01
CA LEU A 520 -38.00 11.65 30.12
C LEU A 520 -37.85 10.95 28.78
N ASN A 521 -38.64 11.34 27.73
CA ASN A 521 -38.62 10.65 26.43
C ASN A 521 -37.29 10.89 25.67
N SER A 522 -36.78 12.12 25.69
CA SER A 522 -35.52 12.45 24.97
C SER A 522 -34.31 11.73 25.60
N GLY A 523 -34.28 11.61 26.95
CA GLY A 523 -33.23 10.86 27.62
C GLY A 523 -33.25 9.36 27.33
N PHE A 524 -34.44 8.76 27.24
CA PHE A 524 -34.59 7.33 26.90
C PHE A 524 -34.16 7.03 25.47
N ILE A 525 -34.46 7.90 24.50
CA ILE A 525 -34.03 7.76 23.10
C ILE A 525 -32.51 7.80 23.01
N LEU A 526 -31.88 8.78 23.64
CA LEU A 526 -30.42 8.91 23.61
C LEU A 526 -29.70 7.76 24.31
N ILE A 527 -30.27 7.26 25.44
CA ILE A 527 -29.78 6.06 26.09
C ILE A 527 -29.96 4.84 25.17
N GLY A 528 -31.08 4.74 24.47
CA GLY A 528 -31.34 3.69 23.48
C GLY A 528 -30.32 3.70 22.34
N VAL A 529 -30.01 4.88 21.77
CA VAL A 529 -28.96 5.08 20.77
C VAL A 529 -27.58 4.65 21.31
N PHE A 530 -27.24 5.07 22.53
CA PHE A 530 -26.00 4.67 23.18
C PHE A 530 -25.90 3.17 23.36
N LEU A 531 -26.93 2.54 23.91
CA LEU A 531 -26.96 1.09 24.13
C LEU A 531 -26.91 0.30 22.82
N ALA A 532 -27.50 0.81 21.73
CA ALA A 532 -27.45 0.18 20.40
C ALA A 532 -26.08 0.33 19.72
N LEU A 533 -25.35 1.41 20.00
CA LEU A 533 -23.98 1.59 19.49
C LEU A 533 -22.95 0.73 20.23
N LEU A 534 -23.17 0.40 21.52
CA LEU A 534 -22.25 -0.43 22.28
C LEU A 534 -21.94 -1.79 21.65
N PRO A 535 -22.92 -2.60 21.20
CA PRO A 535 -22.64 -3.85 20.50
C PRO A 535 -21.85 -3.66 19.22
N LEU A 536 -22.14 -2.61 18.45
CA LEU A 536 -21.39 -2.31 17.23
C LEU A 536 -19.93 -1.94 17.52
N LEU A 537 -19.70 -1.13 18.54
CA LEU A 537 -18.37 -0.80 19.04
C LEU A 537 -17.65 -2.06 19.56
N ALA A 538 -18.36 -2.93 20.27
CA ALA A 538 -17.81 -4.17 20.77
C ALA A 538 -17.43 -5.13 19.62
N VAL A 539 -18.32 -5.31 18.63
CA VAL A 539 -18.05 -6.12 17.44
C VAL A 539 -16.91 -5.55 16.61
N GLY A 540 -16.89 -4.24 16.38
CA GLY A 540 -15.80 -3.57 15.68
C GLY A 540 -14.45 -3.71 16.39
N THR A 541 -14.44 -3.50 17.69
CA THR A 541 -13.22 -3.65 18.52
C THR A 541 -12.75 -5.10 18.54
N TRP A 542 -13.68 -6.04 18.73
CA TRP A 542 -13.39 -7.48 18.70
C TRP A 542 -12.86 -7.93 17.35
N TRP A 543 -13.45 -7.45 16.26
CA TRP A 543 -12.96 -7.69 14.89
C TRP A 543 -11.53 -7.19 14.68
N ILE A 544 -11.24 -5.98 15.15
CA ILE A 544 -9.88 -5.40 15.08
C ILE A 544 -8.88 -6.29 15.82
N VAL A 545 -9.24 -6.76 17.01
CA VAL A 545 -8.38 -7.63 17.83
C VAL A 545 -8.19 -9.00 17.17
N LEU A 546 -9.27 -9.61 16.64
CA LEU A 546 -9.19 -10.90 15.95
C LEU A 546 -8.38 -10.81 14.65
N SER A 547 -8.56 -9.76 13.86
CA SER A 547 -7.81 -9.59 12.60
C SER A 547 -6.32 -9.37 12.86
N HIS A 548 -5.97 -8.66 13.93
CA HIS A 548 -4.58 -8.49 14.34
C HIS A 548 -3.97 -9.81 14.84
N GLU A 549 -4.76 -10.62 15.54
CA GLU A 549 -4.33 -11.92 16.05
C GLU A 549 -4.15 -12.96 14.93
N SER A 550 -5.11 -13.06 14.03
CA SER A 550 -5.01 -13.98 12.89
C SER A 550 -3.79 -13.67 12.03
N ARG A 551 -3.43 -12.40 11.94
CA ARG A 551 -2.25 -11.94 11.21
C ARG A 551 -0.95 -12.30 11.94
N GLU A 552 -0.86 -12.07 13.25
CA GLU A 552 0.30 -12.49 14.05
C GLU A 552 0.51 -14.02 14.00
N LEU A 553 -0.58 -14.81 13.97
CA LEU A 553 -0.51 -16.26 13.82
C LEU A 553 -0.03 -16.66 12.43
N ALA A 554 -0.59 -16.06 11.37
CA ALA A 554 -0.17 -16.30 10.00
C ALA A 554 1.31 -15.96 9.76
N GLU A 555 1.79 -14.88 10.38
CA GLU A 555 3.19 -14.44 10.34
C GLU A 555 4.12 -15.45 11.02
N ARG A 556 3.73 -15.99 12.19
CA ARG A 556 4.48 -17.05 12.87
C ARG A 556 4.52 -18.34 12.08
N ASP A 557 3.39 -18.72 11.47
CA ASP A 557 3.29 -19.91 10.62
C ASP A 557 4.15 -19.75 9.36
N LEU A 558 4.21 -18.56 8.79
CA LEU A 558 5.08 -18.26 7.66
C LEU A 558 6.56 -18.36 8.05
N LEU A 559 6.97 -17.77 9.18
CA LEU A 559 8.34 -17.85 9.69
C LEU A 559 8.75 -19.31 9.97
N THR A 560 7.89 -20.08 10.61
CA THR A 560 8.16 -21.51 10.86
C THR A 560 8.21 -22.34 9.56
N SER A 561 7.43 -21.98 8.56
CA SER A 561 7.47 -22.61 7.23
C SER A 561 8.76 -22.25 6.48
N MET A 562 9.21 -21.01 6.57
CA MET A 562 10.48 -20.57 5.99
C MET A 562 11.68 -21.28 6.65
N GLU A 563 11.68 -21.43 7.98
CA GLU A 563 12.72 -22.19 8.68
C GLU A 563 12.75 -23.66 8.24
N LYS A 564 11.56 -24.29 8.09
CA LYS A 564 11.45 -25.67 7.58
C LYS A 564 11.96 -25.78 6.14
N LEU A 565 11.61 -24.80 5.30
CA LEU A 565 12.07 -24.76 3.92
C LEU A 565 13.61 -24.59 3.84
N ALA A 566 14.16 -23.69 4.61
CA ALA A 566 15.62 -23.49 4.69
C ALA A 566 16.36 -24.74 5.19
N LYS A 567 15.76 -25.45 6.16
CA LYS A 567 16.31 -26.74 6.64
C LYS A 567 16.22 -27.81 5.56
N ALA A 568 15.07 -27.92 4.88
CA ALA A 568 14.89 -28.89 3.80
C ALA A 568 15.84 -28.64 2.62
N GLN A 569 16.06 -27.38 2.25
CA GLN A 569 17.07 -27.01 1.24
C GLN A 569 18.49 -27.39 1.65
N LYS A 570 18.81 -27.19 2.93
CA LYS A 570 20.11 -27.59 3.48
C LYS A 570 20.31 -29.11 3.48
N ASP A 571 19.26 -29.84 3.82
CA ASP A 571 19.26 -31.31 3.81
C ASP A 571 19.31 -31.86 2.38
N LEU A 572 18.60 -31.21 1.43
CA LEU A 572 18.64 -31.57 0.00
C LEU A 572 20.06 -31.35 -0.57
N ALA A 573 20.67 -30.22 -0.30
CA ALA A 573 22.04 -29.93 -0.72
C ALA A 573 23.07 -30.91 -0.12
N ALA A 574 22.85 -31.37 1.12
CA ALA A 574 23.68 -32.40 1.73
C ALA A 574 23.48 -33.77 1.06
N ASN A 575 22.25 -34.14 0.74
CA ASN A 575 21.94 -35.41 0.05
C ASN A 575 22.44 -35.40 -1.42
N GLU A 576 22.34 -34.30 -2.13
CA GLU A 576 22.92 -34.14 -3.46
C GLU A 576 24.44 -34.31 -3.43
N ARG A 577 25.10 -33.76 -2.39
CA ARG A 577 26.54 -33.97 -2.18
C ARG A 577 26.88 -35.43 -1.91
N LEU A 578 26.09 -36.11 -1.07
CA LEU A 578 26.25 -37.54 -0.79
C LEU A 578 26.03 -38.42 -2.04
N ALA A 579 25.04 -38.09 -2.87
CA ALA A 579 24.81 -38.77 -4.13
C ALA A 579 25.95 -38.57 -5.13
N ALA A 580 26.47 -37.35 -5.24
CA ALA A 580 27.66 -37.06 -6.06
C ALA A 580 28.90 -37.79 -5.56
N ILE A 581 29.12 -37.88 -4.22
CA ILE A 581 30.19 -38.67 -3.63
C ILE A 581 29.98 -40.16 -3.94
N GLY A 582 28.76 -40.69 -3.93
CA GLY A 582 28.42 -42.08 -4.26
C GLY A 582 28.79 -42.45 -5.71
N GLU A 583 28.46 -41.57 -6.66
CA GLU A 583 28.79 -41.72 -8.10
C GLU A 583 30.29 -41.64 -8.32
N VAL A 584 30.95 -40.70 -7.64
CA VAL A 584 32.41 -40.52 -7.66
C VAL A 584 33.12 -41.74 -7.09
N THR A 585 32.61 -42.34 -5.99
CA THR A 585 33.23 -43.51 -5.35
C THR A 585 33.28 -44.71 -6.29
N ALA A 586 32.30 -44.94 -7.14
CA ALA A 586 32.25 -46.02 -8.12
C ALA A 586 33.36 -45.84 -9.19
N THR A 587 33.51 -44.62 -9.72
CA THR A 587 34.52 -44.29 -10.73
C THR A 587 35.91 -44.34 -10.15
N VAL A 588 36.10 -43.81 -8.92
CA VAL A 588 37.41 -43.82 -8.19
C VAL A 588 37.84 -45.24 -7.87
N SER A 589 36.91 -46.13 -7.52
CA SER A 589 37.28 -47.54 -7.29
C SER A 589 37.83 -48.18 -8.57
N HIS A 590 37.32 -47.83 -9.72
CA HIS A 590 37.83 -48.29 -11.02
C HIS A 590 39.21 -47.69 -11.36
N GLU A 591 39.36 -46.38 -11.15
CA GLU A 591 40.61 -45.66 -11.40
C GLU A 591 41.76 -46.05 -10.44
N LEU A 592 41.44 -46.44 -9.20
CA LEU A 592 42.41 -46.96 -8.23
C LEU A 592 42.77 -48.42 -8.49
N ARG A 593 41.83 -49.26 -8.99
CA ARG A 593 42.07 -50.67 -9.28
C ARG A 593 43.12 -50.86 -10.37
N ASN A 594 43.19 -50.00 -11.37
CA ASN A 594 44.10 -50.07 -12.48
C ASN A 594 45.59 -49.88 -12.03
N PRO A 595 46.00 -48.77 -11.32
CA PRO A 595 47.37 -48.63 -10.85
C PRO A 595 47.73 -49.67 -9.74
N LEU A 596 46.76 -50.05 -8.87
CA LEU A 596 46.97 -51.11 -7.92
C LEU A 596 47.26 -52.45 -8.62
N GLY A 597 46.50 -52.76 -9.67
CA GLY A 597 46.74 -53.97 -10.47
C GLY A 597 48.13 -53.94 -11.13
N THR A 598 48.57 -52.80 -11.60
CA THR A 598 49.91 -52.62 -12.17
C THR A 598 50.99 -52.78 -11.09
N LEU A 599 50.76 -52.24 -9.86
CA LEU A 599 51.67 -52.44 -8.72
C LEU A 599 51.79 -53.93 -8.33
N VAL A 600 50.70 -54.66 -8.26
CA VAL A 600 50.67 -56.10 -7.99
C VAL A 600 51.44 -56.87 -9.08
N ASN A 601 51.17 -56.59 -10.36
CA ASN A 601 51.88 -57.24 -11.47
C ASN A 601 53.40 -56.97 -11.46
N SER A 602 53.75 -55.68 -11.19
CA SER A 602 55.21 -55.30 -11.09
C SER A 602 55.87 -56.00 -9.89
N ALA A 603 55.14 -56.11 -8.77
CA ALA A 603 55.66 -56.86 -7.61
C ALA A 603 55.81 -58.39 -7.93
N ASP A 604 54.93 -58.99 -8.68
CA ASP A 604 55.03 -60.36 -9.14
C ASP A 604 56.17 -60.57 -10.13
N VAL A 605 56.44 -59.63 -11.03
CA VAL A 605 57.57 -59.65 -11.97
C VAL A 605 58.89 -59.60 -11.18
N LEU A 606 58.96 -58.64 -10.24
CA LEU A 606 60.12 -58.55 -9.34
C LEU A 606 60.38 -59.83 -8.55
N ARG A 607 59.27 -60.44 -8.02
CA ARG A 607 59.41 -61.71 -7.27
C ARG A 607 59.92 -62.88 -8.15
N ARG A 608 59.61 -62.85 -9.44
CA ARG A 608 60.13 -63.85 -10.44
C ARG A 608 61.53 -63.53 -10.96
N SER A 609 61.96 -62.23 -10.88
CA SER A 609 63.24 -61.75 -11.50
C SER A 609 64.40 -61.81 -10.51
N VAL A 610 64.27 -62.23 -9.25
CA VAL A 610 65.31 -62.27 -8.23
C VAL A 610 66.51 -63.20 -8.59
N THR A 611 66.55 -63.74 -9.82
CA THR A 611 67.61 -64.56 -10.32
C THR A 611 68.27 -63.92 -11.56
N GLY A 612 68.92 -62.71 -11.39
CA GLY A 612 70.05 -62.45 -12.24
C GLY A 612 70.01 -61.35 -13.32
N LYS A 613 69.18 -60.30 -13.31
CA LYS A 613 69.32 -59.12 -14.16
C LYS A 613 68.94 -57.85 -13.42
N GLU A 614 69.87 -57.02 -12.97
CA GLU A 614 69.69 -55.76 -12.23
C GLU A 614 68.89 -54.69 -12.93
N THR A 615 68.95 -54.57 -14.27
CA THR A 615 68.30 -53.53 -15.08
C THR A 615 66.80 -53.73 -15.17
N GLU A 616 66.26 -54.93 -15.26
CA GLU A 616 64.86 -55.25 -15.33
C GLU A 616 64.16 -55.05 -14.00
N THR A 617 64.89 -55.38 -12.88
CA THR A 617 64.40 -55.13 -11.52
C THR A 617 64.29 -53.67 -11.18
N LEU A 618 65.23 -52.83 -11.58
CA LEU A 618 65.15 -51.37 -11.40
C LEU A 618 64.04 -50.75 -12.18
N THR A 619 63.79 -51.19 -13.45
CA THR A 619 62.71 -50.70 -14.27
C THR A 619 61.28 -51.02 -13.65
N GLU A 620 61.14 -52.23 -13.11
CA GLU A 620 59.88 -52.61 -12.46
C GLU A 620 59.73 -51.93 -11.10
N LEU A 621 60.78 -51.65 -10.36
CA LEU A 621 60.75 -50.84 -9.13
C LEU A 621 60.31 -49.40 -9.39
N ASP A 622 60.86 -48.77 -10.43
CA ASP A 622 60.42 -47.43 -10.91
C ASP A 622 58.98 -47.40 -11.31
N ARG A 623 58.46 -48.49 -11.94
CA ARG A 623 57.11 -48.66 -12.34
C ARG A 623 56.17 -48.77 -11.11
N LEU A 624 56.56 -49.54 -10.11
CA LEU A 624 55.86 -49.65 -8.85
C LEU A 624 55.77 -48.29 -8.12
N GLN A 625 56.88 -47.59 -8.03
CA GLN A 625 56.99 -46.31 -7.37
C GLN A 625 56.09 -45.25 -8.06
N ARG A 626 56.14 -45.17 -9.39
CA ARG A 626 55.28 -44.25 -10.16
C ARG A 626 53.79 -44.55 -9.98
N ASN A 627 53.36 -45.83 -9.97
CA ASN A 627 51.96 -46.18 -9.77
C ASN A 627 51.51 -45.96 -8.32
N ALA A 628 52.36 -46.17 -7.34
CA ALA A 628 52.06 -45.84 -5.93
C ALA A 628 51.79 -44.34 -5.74
N TRP A 629 52.72 -43.50 -6.25
CA TRP A 629 52.55 -42.04 -6.25
C TRP A 629 51.27 -41.58 -6.95
N ARG A 630 50.88 -42.24 -8.02
CA ARG A 630 49.67 -41.99 -8.75
C ARG A 630 48.41 -42.29 -7.90
N CYS A 631 48.42 -43.42 -7.15
CA CYS A 631 47.30 -43.70 -6.23
C CYS A 631 47.17 -42.66 -5.11
N VAL A 632 48.31 -42.22 -4.54
CA VAL A 632 48.33 -41.15 -3.51
C VAL A 632 47.73 -39.88 -4.06
N LYS A 633 48.17 -39.47 -5.24
CA LYS A 633 47.64 -38.25 -5.88
C LYS A 633 46.15 -38.32 -6.17
N ILE A 634 45.61 -39.45 -6.61
CA ILE A 634 44.17 -39.65 -6.81
C ILE A 634 43.41 -39.47 -5.51
N ILE A 635 43.90 -40.03 -4.42
CA ILE A 635 43.31 -39.93 -3.09
C ILE A 635 43.34 -38.48 -2.60
N ASP A 636 44.44 -37.77 -2.75
CA ASP A 636 44.60 -36.38 -2.35
C ASP A 636 43.68 -35.45 -3.14
N ASP A 637 43.59 -35.60 -4.46
CA ASP A 637 42.67 -34.82 -5.31
C ASP A 637 41.22 -35.04 -4.91
N LEU A 638 40.84 -36.26 -4.51
CA LEU A 638 39.51 -36.62 -4.07
C LEU A 638 39.15 -36.03 -2.69
N LEU A 639 40.12 -36.14 -1.75
CA LEU A 639 39.96 -35.55 -0.42
C LEU A 639 39.84 -34.02 -0.50
N ASP A 640 40.64 -33.40 -1.34
CA ASP A 640 40.55 -31.96 -1.58
C ASP A 640 39.22 -31.54 -2.23
N PHE A 641 38.65 -32.31 -3.13
CA PHE A 641 37.34 -32.07 -3.69
C PHE A 641 36.20 -32.27 -2.67
N SER A 642 36.34 -33.25 -1.73
CA SER A 642 35.26 -33.58 -0.76
C SER A 642 35.23 -32.66 0.48
N ARG A 643 36.32 -32.00 0.84
CA ARG A 643 36.43 -31.17 2.05
C ARG A 643 35.64 -29.88 1.96
N ASN A 644 34.88 -29.55 3.02
CA ASN A 644 34.35 -28.21 3.27
C ASN A 644 35.43 -27.37 3.91
N TYR A 645 35.88 -26.33 3.25
CA TYR A 645 36.87 -25.42 3.74
C TYR A 645 36.24 -24.18 4.40
N SER A 646 36.75 -23.74 5.54
CA SER A 646 36.58 -22.38 6.02
C SER A 646 37.42 -21.45 5.13
N PHE A 647 36.77 -20.48 4.50
CA PHE A 647 37.41 -19.50 3.62
C PHE A 647 37.98 -18.35 4.45
N HIS A 648 39.26 -18.11 4.37
CA HIS A 648 39.95 -17.04 5.09
C HIS A 648 40.36 -15.93 4.11
N ALA A 649 39.42 -15.03 3.85
CA ALA A 649 39.61 -13.92 2.94
C ALA A 649 40.56 -12.86 3.53
N ALA A 650 41.54 -12.47 2.74
CA ALA A 650 42.48 -11.37 3.01
C ALA A 650 42.63 -10.51 1.77
N GLU A 651 42.97 -9.24 1.94
CA GLU A 651 43.33 -8.37 0.83
C GLU A 651 44.70 -8.78 0.27
N ILE A 652 44.72 -9.08 -1.02
CA ILE A 652 45.91 -9.55 -1.75
C ILE A 652 46.17 -8.63 -2.93
N GLU A 653 47.33 -8.02 -2.99
CA GLU A 653 47.82 -7.34 -4.19
C GLU A 653 48.27 -8.44 -5.16
N LEU A 654 47.58 -8.56 -6.32
CA LEU A 654 47.72 -9.75 -7.16
C LEU A 654 49.07 -9.90 -7.82
N ASP A 655 49.70 -8.84 -8.33
CA ASP A 655 50.97 -8.90 -9.07
C ASP A 655 52.14 -9.33 -8.15
N GLY A 656 52.22 -8.77 -6.95
CA GLY A 656 53.17 -9.18 -5.93
C GLY A 656 52.91 -10.59 -5.42
N TRP A 657 51.66 -11.00 -5.29
CA TRP A 657 51.31 -12.36 -4.89
C TRP A 657 51.71 -13.39 -5.96
N VAL A 658 51.43 -13.13 -7.27
CA VAL A 658 51.88 -13.98 -8.38
C VAL A 658 53.40 -14.12 -8.35
N THR A 659 54.12 -13.01 -8.21
CA THR A 659 55.62 -13.01 -8.18
C THR A 659 56.16 -13.84 -7.02
N ARG A 660 55.61 -13.70 -5.80
CA ARG A 660 56.01 -14.52 -4.64
C ARG A 660 55.68 -15.99 -4.84
N THR A 661 54.50 -16.32 -5.32
CA THR A 661 54.03 -17.69 -5.56
C THR A 661 54.92 -18.41 -6.59
N LEU A 662 55.31 -17.72 -7.65
CA LEU A 662 56.24 -18.24 -8.64
C LEU A 662 57.68 -18.36 -8.08
N GLY A 663 58.03 -17.64 -7.02
CA GLY A 663 59.31 -17.77 -6.31
C GLY A 663 59.49 -19.14 -5.69
N ASP A 664 58.41 -19.77 -5.25
CA ASP A 664 58.38 -21.07 -4.56
C ASP A 664 58.27 -22.27 -5.54
N ILE A 665 58.16 -22.04 -6.85
CA ILE A 665 58.07 -23.09 -7.87
C ILE A 665 59.46 -23.50 -8.39
N ASP A 666 59.54 -24.77 -8.85
CA ASP A 666 60.79 -25.37 -9.40
C ASP A 666 61.46 -24.42 -10.43
N PRO A 667 62.77 -24.12 -10.25
CA PRO A 667 63.53 -23.25 -11.17
C PRO A 667 63.39 -23.64 -12.65
N ALA A 668 63.37 -24.94 -12.96
CA ALA A 668 63.20 -25.42 -14.34
C ALA A 668 61.84 -25.08 -14.97
N MET A 669 60.83 -24.97 -14.13
CA MET A 669 59.50 -24.56 -14.53
C MET A 669 59.44 -23.03 -14.77
N ARG A 670 60.19 -22.26 -13.96
CA ARG A 670 60.23 -20.81 -14.01
C ARG A 670 60.87 -20.27 -15.30
N GLU A 671 61.88 -20.95 -15.84
CA GLU A 671 62.57 -20.56 -17.09
C GLU A 671 61.63 -20.56 -18.31
N ARG A 672 60.50 -21.28 -18.23
CA ARG A 672 59.51 -21.40 -19.31
C ARG A 672 58.36 -20.37 -19.20
N LEU A 673 58.35 -19.51 -18.16
CA LEU A 673 57.31 -18.55 -17.88
C LEU A 673 57.67 -17.15 -18.41
N VAL A 674 56.74 -16.54 -19.11
CA VAL A 674 56.78 -15.12 -19.49
C VAL A 674 55.75 -14.38 -18.63
N LEU A 675 56.22 -13.36 -17.88
CA LEU A 675 55.32 -12.57 -16.99
C LEU A 675 54.99 -11.23 -17.63
N ASP A 676 53.70 -10.90 -17.65
CA ASP A 676 53.14 -9.63 -18.09
C ASP A 676 52.16 -9.13 -17.05
N LEU A 677 52.67 -8.60 -15.93
CA LEU A 677 51.89 -8.22 -14.74
C LEU A 677 51.63 -6.71 -14.80
N ARG A 678 50.34 -6.32 -14.94
CA ARG A 678 49.89 -4.92 -15.13
C ARG A 678 48.61 -4.60 -14.33
N SER A 679 48.26 -5.46 -13.37
CA SER A 679 46.95 -5.23 -12.71
C SER A 679 47.03 -4.17 -11.63
N GLU A 680 48.15 -4.03 -10.91
CA GLU A 680 48.27 -3.19 -9.71
C GLU A 680 47.01 -3.27 -8.78
N GLY A 681 46.20 -4.35 -8.95
CA GLY A 681 44.89 -4.51 -8.35
C GLY A 681 44.90 -5.33 -7.07
N THR A 682 44.15 -4.91 -6.06
CA THR A 682 43.93 -5.67 -4.83
C THR A 682 42.61 -6.43 -4.91
N ILE A 683 42.63 -7.71 -4.56
CA ILE A 683 41.48 -8.62 -4.50
C ILE A 683 41.29 -9.13 -3.09
N LEU A 684 40.07 -9.54 -2.75
CA LEU A 684 39.74 -10.21 -1.50
C LEU A 684 39.74 -11.72 -1.74
N ALA A 685 40.80 -12.41 -1.29
CA ALA A 685 40.98 -13.82 -1.61
C ALA A 685 41.64 -14.60 -0.44
N ASP A 686 41.44 -15.91 -0.43
CA ASP A 686 42.23 -16.83 0.41
C ASP A 686 43.52 -17.19 -0.34
N SER A 687 44.66 -16.74 0.19
CA SER A 687 45.96 -16.86 -0.45
C SER A 687 46.33 -18.31 -0.76
N GLU A 688 46.06 -19.25 0.15
CA GLU A 688 46.41 -20.65 -0.03
C GLU A 688 45.54 -21.34 -1.07
N ARG A 689 44.22 -20.99 -1.11
CA ARG A 689 43.31 -21.52 -2.11
C ARG A 689 43.58 -20.95 -3.49
N LEU A 690 43.84 -19.66 -3.56
CA LEU A 690 44.24 -19.04 -4.82
C LEU A 690 45.53 -19.68 -5.36
N ARG A 691 46.51 -19.96 -4.47
CA ARG A 691 47.74 -20.69 -4.82
C ARG A 691 47.42 -22.08 -5.39
N GLN A 692 46.53 -22.82 -4.76
CA GLN A 692 46.11 -24.14 -5.23
C GLN A 692 45.47 -24.06 -6.64
N ALA A 693 44.57 -23.10 -6.87
CA ALA A 693 43.95 -22.88 -8.18
C ALA A 693 45.02 -22.53 -9.24
N PHE A 694 45.90 -21.57 -8.92
CA PHE A 694 46.93 -21.09 -9.81
C PHE A 694 47.92 -22.21 -10.20
N VAL A 695 48.40 -23.00 -9.23
CA VAL A 695 49.29 -24.14 -9.49
C VAL A 695 48.62 -25.22 -10.33
N ASN A 696 47.31 -25.47 -10.16
CA ASN A 696 46.58 -26.41 -10.97
C ASN A 696 46.50 -25.94 -12.44
N ILE A 697 46.27 -24.63 -12.67
CA ILE A 697 46.26 -24.06 -14.02
C ILE A 697 47.64 -24.15 -14.68
N LEU A 698 48.70 -23.76 -13.96
CA LEU A 698 50.08 -23.84 -14.43
C LEU A 698 50.51 -25.25 -14.80
N ASN A 699 50.20 -26.23 -13.94
CA ASN A 699 50.50 -27.64 -14.21
C ASN A 699 49.79 -28.15 -15.44
N ASN A 700 48.54 -27.72 -15.68
CA ASN A 700 47.80 -28.07 -16.91
C ASN A 700 48.45 -27.46 -18.15
N ALA A 701 48.84 -26.19 -18.08
CA ALA A 701 49.52 -25.48 -19.16
C ALA A 701 50.87 -26.14 -19.53
N LEU A 702 51.70 -26.51 -18.50
CA LEU A 702 52.94 -27.21 -18.73
C LEU A 702 52.74 -28.56 -19.39
N GLN A 703 51.83 -29.37 -18.89
CA GLN A 703 51.57 -30.70 -19.50
C GLN A 703 51.05 -30.60 -20.94
N ALA A 704 50.31 -29.51 -21.28
CA ALA A 704 49.84 -29.28 -22.62
C ALA A 704 50.97 -28.85 -23.57
N THR A 705 52.00 -28.14 -23.05
CA THR A 705 53.19 -27.70 -23.84
C THR A 705 54.17 -28.81 -24.03
N ASP A 706 54.40 -29.68 -23.04
CA ASP A 706 55.36 -30.81 -23.16
C ASP A 706 54.95 -31.83 -24.24
N LEU A 707 53.69 -31.87 -24.61
CA LEU A 707 53.18 -32.72 -25.71
C LEU A 707 53.32 -32.13 -27.11
N GLY A 708 53.76 -30.86 -27.25
CA GLY A 708 53.62 -30.14 -28.51
C GLY A 708 54.86 -29.54 -29.16
N ARG A 709 55.79 -28.92 -28.44
CA ARG A 709 56.96 -28.19 -28.99
C ARG A 709 58.02 -27.89 -27.93
N GLU A 710 59.32 -28.02 -28.29
CA GLU A 710 60.44 -27.73 -27.37
C GLU A 710 60.57 -26.22 -26.99
N ASP A 711 60.01 -25.28 -27.76
CA ASP A 711 60.14 -23.82 -27.56
C ASP A 711 58.85 -23.14 -27.01
N ALA A 712 57.90 -23.85 -26.48
CA ALA A 712 56.63 -23.25 -26.06
C ALA A 712 56.74 -22.62 -24.66
N SER A 713 56.62 -21.30 -24.61
CA SER A 713 56.52 -20.50 -23.39
C SER A 713 55.07 -20.42 -22.89
N ILE A 714 54.89 -20.40 -21.54
CA ILE A 714 53.63 -20.12 -20.88
C ILE A 714 53.64 -18.67 -20.46
N THR A 715 52.61 -17.91 -20.83
CA THR A 715 52.44 -16.50 -20.44
C THR A 715 51.47 -16.38 -19.30
N VAL A 716 51.89 -15.73 -18.19
CA VAL A 716 51.03 -15.32 -17.08
C VAL A 716 50.84 -13.81 -17.18
N SER A 717 49.61 -13.36 -17.39
CA SER A 717 49.33 -11.94 -17.46
C SER A 717 48.23 -11.54 -16.48
N THR A 718 48.37 -10.33 -15.91
CA THR A 718 47.39 -9.71 -15.02
C THR A 718 47.08 -8.32 -15.50
N TYR A 719 45.81 -7.94 -15.46
CA TYR A 719 45.33 -6.60 -15.86
C TYR A 719 43.97 -6.31 -15.20
N VAL A 720 43.52 -5.06 -15.25
CA VAL A 720 42.21 -4.66 -14.78
C VAL A 720 41.30 -4.45 -16.01
N ASP A 721 40.13 -5.05 -16.00
CA ASP A 721 39.15 -4.96 -17.04
C ASP A 721 37.75 -4.85 -16.43
N ASP A 722 37.01 -3.78 -16.75
CA ASP A 722 35.61 -3.50 -16.33
C ASP A 722 35.36 -3.62 -14.80
N GLY A 723 36.34 -3.19 -13.98
CA GLY A 723 36.25 -3.23 -12.50
C GLY A 723 36.54 -4.60 -11.88
N GLU A 724 37.06 -5.54 -12.66
CA GLU A 724 37.55 -6.84 -12.20
C GLU A 724 39.07 -6.95 -12.43
N VAL A 725 39.77 -7.66 -11.58
CA VAL A 725 41.16 -8.04 -11.80
C VAL A 725 41.17 -9.36 -12.54
N VAL A 726 41.89 -9.42 -13.66
CA VAL A 726 42.00 -10.59 -14.53
C VAL A 726 43.37 -11.23 -14.36
N LEU A 727 43.37 -12.54 -14.14
CA LEU A 727 44.53 -13.39 -14.18
C LEU A 727 44.39 -14.37 -15.35
N ASP A 728 45.22 -14.22 -16.38
CA ASP A 728 45.29 -15.09 -17.56
C ASP A 728 46.52 -15.96 -17.51
N VAL A 729 46.34 -17.26 -17.73
CA VAL A 729 47.45 -18.19 -17.98
C VAL A 729 47.28 -18.77 -19.37
N THR A 730 48.20 -18.46 -20.27
CA THR A 730 48.13 -18.82 -21.70
C THR A 730 49.29 -19.76 -22.02
N ASP A 731 48.95 -20.95 -22.53
CA ASP A 731 49.91 -21.91 -23.08
C ASP A 731 49.85 -21.92 -24.63
N LYS A 732 50.96 -22.34 -25.25
CA LYS A 732 51.05 -22.61 -26.69
C LYS A 732 51.10 -24.12 -26.98
N GLY A 733 50.37 -24.89 -26.16
CA GLY A 733 50.26 -26.33 -26.25
C GLY A 733 49.31 -26.84 -27.32
N VAL A 734 48.91 -28.09 -27.18
CA VAL A 734 48.05 -28.80 -28.16
C VAL A 734 46.64 -28.21 -28.35
N GLY A 735 46.18 -27.38 -27.40
CA GLY A 735 44.82 -26.79 -27.41
C GLY A 735 43.72 -27.82 -27.27
N MET A 736 42.45 -27.36 -27.36
CA MET A 736 41.23 -28.15 -27.16
C MET A 736 40.20 -27.92 -28.23
N THR A 737 39.40 -28.96 -28.56
CA THR A 737 38.19 -28.84 -29.38
C THR A 737 37.05 -28.16 -28.60
N ASP A 738 36.03 -27.66 -29.32
CA ASP A 738 34.89 -26.99 -28.69
C ASP A 738 34.14 -27.91 -27.71
N ASP A 739 34.05 -29.21 -28.00
CA ASP A 739 33.43 -30.20 -27.11
C ASP A 739 34.17 -30.33 -25.77
N ILE A 740 35.51 -30.33 -25.82
CA ILE A 740 36.36 -30.43 -24.64
C ILE A 740 36.26 -29.13 -23.83
N GLN A 741 36.21 -27.96 -24.47
CA GLN A 741 36.12 -26.68 -23.79
C GLN A 741 34.81 -26.57 -22.98
N LEU A 742 33.70 -27.10 -23.49
CA LEU A 742 32.41 -27.11 -22.76
C LEU A 742 32.45 -27.97 -21.51
N ARG A 743 33.27 -29.05 -21.53
CA ARG A 743 33.27 -30.09 -20.48
C ARG A 743 34.47 -30.02 -19.52
N ILE A 744 35.46 -29.15 -19.79
CA ILE A 744 36.69 -29.10 -18.98
C ILE A 744 36.45 -28.83 -17.49
N PHE A 745 35.33 -28.20 -17.14
CA PHE A 745 34.95 -27.92 -15.74
C PHE A 745 33.95 -28.95 -15.16
N GLU A 746 33.61 -29.99 -15.91
CA GLU A 746 32.79 -31.10 -15.39
C GLU A 746 33.68 -31.98 -14.49
N PRO A 747 33.20 -32.38 -13.29
CA PRO A 747 33.94 -33.31 -12.43
C PRO A 747 34.16 -34.64 -13.15
N LEU A 748 35.39 -35.21 -12.94
CA LEU A 748 35.83 -36.50 -13.53
C LEU A 748 35.99 -36.51 -15.04
N PHE A 749 35.86 -35.40 -15.73
CA PHE A 749 36.14 -35.27 -17.15
C PHE A 749 37.66 -35.03 -17.37
N SER A 750 38.31 -35.92 -18.09
CA SER A 750 39.73 -35.78 -18.47
C SER A 750 40.01 -36.42 -19.84
N THR A 751 40.75 -35.73 -20.65
CA THR A 751 41.28 -36.24 -21.91
C THR A 751 42.69 -36.88 -21.78
N LYS A 752 43.24 -36.82 -20.56
CA LYS A 752 44.58 -37.37 -20.27
C LYS A 752 44.45 -38.81 -19.81
N ALA A 753 45.31 -39.69 -20.33
CA ALA A 753 45.34 -41.12 -19.96
C ALA A 753 45.47 -41.36 -18.45
N PHE A 754 45.94 -40.34 -17.71
CA PHE A 754 46.30 -40.47 -16.29
C PHE A 754 45.79 -39.30 -15.43
N GLY A 755 44.72 -38.61 -15.85
CA GLY A 755 44.15 -37.48 -15.07
C GLY A 755 42.83 -37.81 -14.47
N VAL A 756 42.58 -37.49 -13.18
CA VAL A 756 41.31 -37.75 -12.46
C VAL A 756 40.20 -36.81 -12.90
N GLY A 757 40.52 -35.72 -13.57
CA GLY A 757 39.52 -34.75 -14.04
C GLY A 757 38.94 -33.88 -12.92
N LEU A 758 39.60 -33.72 -11.79
CA LEU A 758 39.13 -32.90 -10.65
C LEU A 758 39.84 -31.53 -10.55
N GLY A 759 40.98 -31.33 -11.22
CA GLY A 759 41.75 -30.10 -11.11
C GLY A 759 41.03 -28.84 -11.59
N MET A 760 40.40 -28.84 -12.78
CA MET A 760 39.68 -27.69 -13.33
C MET A 760 38.35 -27.43 -12.63
N PRO A 761 37.54 -28.43 -12.25
CA PRO A 761 36.40 -28.24 -11.35
C PRO A 761 36.77 -27.58 -10.01
N LEU A 762 37.93 -27.96 -9.44
CA LEU A 762 38.45 -27.34 -8.21
C LEU A 762 38.80 -25.87 -8.42
N VAL A 763 39.50 -25.55 -9.54
CA VAL A 763 39.80 -24.16 -9.93
C VAL A 763 38.53 -23.32 -10.00
N ARG A 764 37.50 -23.82 -10.71
CA ARG A 764 36.22 -23.16 -10.84
C ARG A 764 35.58 -22.91 -9.47
N ARG A 765 35.52 -23.94 -8.62
CA ARG A 765 34.95 -23.85 -7.27
C ARG A 765 35.70 -22.83 -6.40
N ILE A 766 37.02 -22.78 -6.45
CA ILE A 766 37.84 -21.82 -5.68
C ILE A 766 37.57 -20.38 -6.16
N VAL A 767 37.56 -20.15 -7.48
CA VAL A 767 37.34 -18.81 -8.03
C VAL A 767 35.89 -18.33 -7.77
N GLU A 768 34.89 -19.22 -7.91
CA GLU A 768 33.50 -18.88 -7.61
C GLU A 768 33.26 -18.58 -6.10
N HIS A 769 34.01 -19.19 -5.19
CA HIS A 769 33.97 -18.85 -3.75
C HIS A 769 34.58 -17.48 -3.43
N MET A 770 35.34 -16.91 -4.35
CA MET A 770 35.89 -15.56 -4.28
C MET A 770 35.00 -14.55 -5.07
N ASP A 771 33.75 -14.89 -5.33
CA ASP A 771 32.83 -14.12 -6.17
C ASP A 771 33.37 -13.81 -7.59
N GLY A 772 34.32 -14.62 -8.05
CA GLY A 772 34.93 -14.51 -9.36
C GLY A 772 34.33 -15.43 -10.41
N LYS A 773 34.87 -15.36 -11.62
CA LYS A 773 34.47 -16.19 -12.75
C LYS A 773 35.68 -16.77 -13.44
N VAL A 774 35.62 -18.06 -13.84
CA VAL A 774 36.64 -18.70 -14.65
C VAL A 774 36.11 -19.02 -16.03
N SER A 775 36.91 -18.77 -17.08
CA SER A 775 36.58 -19.09 -18.47
C SER A 775 37.79 -19.70 -19.19
N VAL A 776 37.51 -20.40 -20.29
CA VAL A 776 38.55 -21.00 -21.13
C VAL A 776 38.37 -20.54 -22.57
N VAL A 777 39.47 -20.22 -23.22
CA VAL A 777 39.56 -19.95 -24.65
C VAL A 777 40.66 -20.81 -25.21
N SER A 778 40.34 -21.73 -26.10
CA SER A 778 41.29 -22.65 -26.67
C SER A 778 41.04 -22.90 -28.16
N LYS A 779 42.11 -23.20 -28.88
CA LYS A 779 42.04 -23.63 -30.25
C LYS A 779 43.03 -24.76 -30.50
N LEU A 780 42.53 -25.84 -31.09
CA LEU A 780 43.34 -27.05 -31.36
C LEU A 780 44.58 -26.70 -32.21
N GLY A 781 45.76 -27.12 -31.75
CA GLY A 781 47.05 -26.85 -32.38
C GLY A 781 47.61 -25.44 -32.18
N VAL A 782 46.91 -24.56 -31.44
CA VAL A 782 47.36 -23.18 -31.14
C VAL A 782 47.73 -22.98 -29.67
N GLY A 783 46.89 -23.48 -28.77
CA GLY A 783 47.08 -23.35 -27.31
C GLY A 783 45.80 -23.05 -26.53
N THR A 784 45.94 -22.79 -25.24
CA THR A 784 44.81 -22.52 -24.31
C THR A 784 45.08 -21.32 -23.45
N THR A 785 44.08 -20.50 -23.20
CA THR A 785 44.05 -19.45 -22.17
C THR A 785 43.00 -19.80 -21.13
N ILE A 786 43.38 -19.94 -19.87
CA ILE A 786 42.50 -19.98 -18.73
C ILE A 786 42.47 -18.61 -18.11
N ARG A 787 41.26 -18.03 -18.02
CA ARG A 787 41.02 -16.68 -17.53
C ARG A 787 40.26 -16.72 -16.24
N CYS A 788 40.82 -16.17 -15.17
CA CYS A 788 40.17 -15.97 -13.88
C CYS A 788 39.90 -14.49 -13.69
N ARG A 789 38.61 -14.11 -13.53
CA ARG A 789 38.15 -12.75 -13.23
C ARG A 789 37.79 -12.69 -11.75
N LEU A 790 38.33 -11.74 -11.00
CA LEU A 790 38.12 -11.57 -9.56
C LEU A 790 37.71 -10.12 -9.27
N PRO A 791 36.79 -9.88 -8.35
CA PRO A 791 36.35 -8.53 -8.02
C PRO A 791 37.51 -7.68 -7.45
N LEU A 792 37.64 -6.45 -7.96
CA LEU A 792 38.61 -5.47 -7.42
C LEU A 792 38.11 -4.96 -6.06
N VAL A 793 38.98 -4.88 -5.05
CA VAL A 793 38.65 -4.27 -3.76
C VAL A 793 38.33 -2.78 -3.97
N GLY A 794 37.12 -2.35 -3.62
CA GLY A 794 36.61 -1.00 -3.88
C GLY A 794 35.41 -0.97 -4.83
N THR A 795 35.15 -2.03 -5.60
CA THR A 795 33.94 -2.21 -6.42
C THR A 795 32.88 -3.10 -5.75
N LEU A 796 33.22 -3.81 -4.68
CA LEU A 796 32.25 -4.54 -3.85
C LEU A 796 31.30 -3.52 -3.22
N LYS A 797 30.08 -3.43 -3.76
CA LYS A 797 28.98 -2.69 -3.14
C LYS A 797 28.77 -3.23 -1.72
N LYS A 798 28.93 -2.34 -0.73
CA LYS A 798 28.50 -2.54 0.66
C LYS A 798 27.02 -2.87 0.75
#